data_dce8f9ce485acd4f54c16da909c2c8e9
#
_entry.id   dce8f9ce485acd4f54c16da909c2c8e9
#
_cell.length_a   1.000
_cell.length_b   1.000
_cell.length_c   1.000
_cell.angle_alpha   90.00
_cell.angle_beta   90.00
_cell.angle_gamma   90.00
#
_symmetry.space_group_name_H-M   'P 1'
#
loop_
_entity.id
_entity.type
_entity.pdbx_description
1 polymer ?
#
loop_
_entity_poly.entity_id
_entity_poly.type
_entity_poly.pdbx_seq_one_letter_code
_entity_poly.pdbx_strand_id
1 'polypeptide(L)'
;MNEYLNGSGERTLVSLEAPFCLRSRLRTMSMDRVARFIESQTAAALWIDAPPGTGKTTTVIDTLSASKRFRAMKRIICYRGMRIEEALYWLNDFLLQAGIEDLDKVLGQRSQLEAKLSVLVNLLSMHPVAVFFDDFHHLAIGEDDDSQVSLKNFVSACSSLEKSASGMLIFTSSEPPPAGTGIERIELPGLSLVETRDFWALLATESAVPRDISNPLLLRLLARMSSSSTGRTELERQRENGPDLESAYLKAMETLRPATRELLEILAEFGRPLTRGLLRSLCDGIEEEIELSRENTDERLVELEEYGLLQVSGRDGSTGISCQLHPFVNDAACQGFHSPDAERIRALRSCAANYYLRLPGSSTNTWSMYNAREFLLRAGHYEEASQLQKCFIEELLRLGYHGLAKKVLLETIETTSGNIRTVSLGNLAIIYKNDNRYDEALDLYEQVKQELKNSGDQANLARVLHQIGNIHYLREDLDAAAAHYEEGGELARELGEEAIWLATRVQFANVLYQCGRENEAMKSYREIVEKLQGSDGEKGTSLLAAMKVQIGQLHQKADRFLEAETEFMDAEKLVRAVDDKRSLLKVLRARAMIARERRAYEEGLSLYNEAEKTAAALGDVLELSTCHLLMGDLERERVQLGAALKKYTSALSFLESSAPTARLQSEDFSRPVASVIDSRLKEMEQLMGAASYQRALAAQAKDGISPS
;
A
#
# COMPACT_ATOMS: atom_id res chain seq x y z
N MET A 1 -17.31 -20.41 -6.99
CA MET A 1 -18.70 -19.97 -7.04
C MET A 1 -18.81 -18.68 -6.30
N ASN A 2 -19.00 -17.60 -7.03
CA ASN A 2 -19.32 -16.31 -6.45
C ASN A 2 -20.84 -16.28 -6.27
N GLU A 3 -21.35 -16.71 -5.12
CA GLU A 3 -22.69 -16.37 -4.70
C GLU A 3 -22.60 -15.12 -3.86
N TYR A 4 -23.00 -14.01 -4.47
CA TYR A 4 -23.13 -12.72 -3.79
C TYR A 4 -24.44 -12.70 -3.01
N LEU A 5 -24.43 -12.12 -1.82
CA LEU A 5 -25.64 -11.72 -1.14
C LEU A 5 -26.27 -10.54 -1.87
N ASN A 6 -27.22 -10.82 -2.72
CA ASN A 6 -28.25 -9.84 -3.05
C ASN A 6 -29.10 -9.65 -1.80
N GLY A 7 -29.19 -8.44 -1.24
CA GLY A 7 -30.12 -7.94 -0.21
C GLY A 7 -30.98 -8.86 0.67
N SER A 8 -30.84 -10.18 0.61
CA SER A 8 -31.69 -11.20 1.22
C SER A 8 -31.05 -11.95 2.39
N GLY A 9 -29.86 -11.56 2.87
CA GLY A 9 -29.28 -12.16 4.09
C GLY A 9 -28.66 -13.55 3.94
N GLU A 10 -28.51 -14.09 2.73
CA GLU A 10 -27.85 -15.36 2.47
C GLU A 10 -26.32 -15.25 2.39
N ARG A 11 -25.61 -16.32 2.81
CA ARG A 11 -24.16 -16.37 2.95
C ARG A 11 -23.42 -16.35 1.61
N THR A 12 -22.46 -15.45 1.46
CA THR A 12 -21.52 -15.47 0.35
C THR A 12 -20.26 -16.27 0.74
N LEU A 13 -20.19 -17.53 0.32
CA LEU A 13 -18.97 -18.33 0.37
C LEU A 13 -18.14 -18.02 -0.86
N VAL A 14 -17.21 -17.05 -0.74
CA VAL A 14 -16.22 -16.77 -1.78
C VAL A 14 -15.13 -17.83 -1.68
N SER A 15 -15.15 -18.80 -2.58
CA SER A 15 -14.13 -19.82 -2.90
C SER A 15 -13.35 -20.42 -1.73
N LEU A 16 -14.02 -21.22 -0.90
CA LEU A 16 -13.38 -22.19 -0.05
C LEU A 16 -13.70 -23.59 -0.62
N GLU A 17 -13.09 -23.96 -1.73
CA GLU A 17 -13.14 -25.35 -2.17
C GLU A 17 -11.91 -26.06 -1.64
N ALA A 18 -12.13 -27.10 -0.82
CA ALA A 18 -11.09 -27.96 -0.40
C ALA A 18 -10.50 -28.70 -1.59
N PRO A 19 -9.18 -28.77 -1.75
CA PRO A 19 -8.60 -29.69 -2.68
C PRO A 19 -9.06 -31.09 -2.31
N PHE A 20 -9.41 -31.91 -3.30
CA PHE A 20 -9.95 -33.25 -3.27
C PHE A 20 -10.19 -33.80 -1.85
N CYS A 21 -11.43 -33.81 -1.47
CA CYS A 21 -11.86 -34.01 -0.10
C CYS A 21 -11.44 -35.32 0.54
N LEU A 22 -10.69 -35.21 1.57
CA LEU A 22 -10.87 -36.05 2.74
C LEU A 22 -12.04 -35.51 3.55
N ARG A 23 -13.27 -35.59 2.98
CA ARG A 23 -14.44 -35.08 3.69
C ARG A 23 -14.55 -35.69 5.07
N SER A 24 -14.29 -34.88 6.07
CA SER A 24 -14.96 -34.80 7.37
C SER A 24 -14.92 -35.96 8.37
N ARG A 25 -14.45 -37.15 8.07
CA ARG A 25 -14.42 -38.23 9.07
C ARG A 25 -13.04 -38.59 9.63
N LEU A 26 -11.96 -38.08 9.03
CA LEU A 26 -10.62 -38.60 9.28
C LEU A 26 -9.75 -37.75 10.23
N ARG A 27 -10.10 -36.48 10.49
CA ARG A 27 -9.33 -35.60 11.37
C ARG A 27 -10.16 -34.98 12.50
N THR A 28 -11.04 -35.72 13.09
CA THR A 28 -11.99 -35.20 14.08
C THR A 28 -11.31 -34.44 15.21
N MET A 29 -10.22 -34.94 15.78
CA MET A 29 -9.55 -34.30 16.95
C MET A 29 -8.86 -32.97 16.55
N SER A 30 -8.19 -32.93 15.42
CA SER A 30 -7.50 -31.71 14.95
C SER A 30 -8.51 -30.67 14.46
N MET A 31 -9.54 -31.09 13.73
CA MET A 31 -10.64 -30.26 13.34
C MET A 31 -11.42 -29.71 14.54
N ASP A 32 -11.71 -30.52 15.52
CA ASP A 32 -12.38 -30.11 16.76
C ASP A 32 -11.57 -29.07 17.54
N ARG A 33 -10.23 -29.16 17.51
CA ARG A 33 -9.35 -28.17 18.15
C ARG A 33 -9.40 -26.84 17.42
N VAL A 34 -9.27 -26.84 16.09
CA VAL A 34 -9.38 -25.64 15.25
C VAL A 34 -10.80 -25.06 15.32
N ALA A 35 -11.84 -25.91 15.26
CA ALA A 35 -13.23 -25.48 15.35
C ALA A 35 -13.54 -24.83 16.70
N ARG A 36 -13.11 -25.42 17.81
CA ARG A 36 -13.27 -24.81 19.14
C ARG A 36 -12.60 -23.46 19.22
N PHE A 37 -11.42 -23.32 18.63
CA PHE A 37 -10.73 -22.04 18.59
C PHE A 37 -11.51 -20.99 17.78
N ILE A 38 -11.98 -21.35 16.57
CA ILE A 38 -12.77 -20.47 15.71
C ILE A 38 -14.07 -20.03 16.40
N GLU A 39 -14.74 -20.91 17.10
CA GLU A 39 -16.03 -20.62 17.75
C GLU A 39 -15.88 -19.95 19.13
N SER A 40 -14.76 -20.18 19.84
CA SER A 40 -14.57 -19.73 21.24
C SER A 40 -14.20 -18.26 21.39
N GLN A 41 -13.90 -17.54 20.31
CA GLN A 41 -13.44 -16.14 20.33
C GLN A 41 -12.24 -15.88 21.28
N THR A 42 -11.40 -16.88 21.51
CA THR A 42 -10.26 -16.77 22.42
C THR A 42 -9.13 -15.92 21.88
N ALA A 43 -9.04 -15.81 20.56
CA ALA A 43 -8.16 -14.87 19.85
C ALA A 43 -8.73 -14.54 18.47
N ALA A 44 -8.31 -13.43 17.90
CA ALA A 44 -8.71 -13.00 16.56
C ALA A 44 -7.70 -13.40 15.47
N ALA A 45 -6.52 -13.91 15.85
CA ALA A 45 -5.51 -14.42 14.94
C ALA A 45 -5.04 -15.82 15.39
N LEU A 46 -5.00 -16.77 14.44
CA LEU A 46 -4.62 -18.17 14.64
C LEU A 46 -3.48 -18.55 13.69
N TRP A 47 -2.43 -19.15 14.23
CA TRP A 47 -1.33 -19.72 13.46
C TRP A 47 -1.32 -21.25 13.56
N ILE A 48 -1.39 -21.91 12.40
CA ILE A 48 -1.38 -23.38 12.31
C ILE A 48 -0.09 -23.80 11.61
N ASP A 49 0.82 -24.41 12.35
CA ASP A 49 2.07 -24.91 11.80
C ASP A 49 2.14 -26.43 11.77
N ALA A 50 2.72 -26.95 10.72
CA ALA A 50 2.99 -28.36 10.54
C ALA A 50 3.88 -28.60 9.32
N PRO A 51 4.57 -29.74 9.21
CA PRO A 51 5.29 -30.12 8.01
C PRO A 51 4.44 -30.09 6.75
N PRO A 52 5.06 -29.93 5.55
CA PRO A 52 4.35 -30.02 4.28
C PRO A 52 3.56 -31.33 4.14
N GLY A 53 2.42 -31.27 3.47
CA GLY A 53 1.60 -32.44 3.19
C GLY A 53 0.74 -32.97 4.35
N THR A 54 0.79 -32.34 5.53
CA THR A 54 0.03 -32.78 6.71
C THR A 54 -1.46 -32.44 6.67
N GLY A 55 -1.93 -31.69 5.66
CA GLY A 55 -3.33 -31.33 5.48
C GLY A 55 -3.80 -30.09 6.26
N LYS A 56 -2.90 -29.13 6.53
CA LYS A 56 -3.21 -27.82 7.16
C LYS A 56 -4.36 -27.12 6.45
N THR A 57 -4.19 -26.88 5.15
CA THR A 57 -5.16 -26.20 4.29
C THR A 57 -6.53 -26.85 4.35
N THR A 58 -6.61 -28.16 4.19
CA THR A 58 -7.87 -28.92 4.23
C THR A 58 -8.57 -28.76 5.57
N THR A 59 -7.81 -28.89 6.67
CA THR A 59 -8.34 -28.74 8.04
C THR A 59 -8.98 -27.36 8.26
N VAL A 60 -8.31 -26.29 7.80
CA VAL A 60 -8.82 -24.91 7.92
C VAL A 60 -10.06 -24.71 7.06
N ILE A 61 -10.02 -25.14 5.79
CA ILE A 61 -11.14 -24.97 4.85
C ILE A 61 -12.39 -25.70 5.35
N ASP A 62 -12.27 -26.97 5.75
CA ASP A 62 -13.39 -27.75 6.27
C ASP A 62 -13.99 -27.13 7.54
N THR A 63 -13.13 -26.65 8.44
CA THR A 63 -13.57 -26.01 9.67
C THR A 63 -14.26 -24.67 9.41
N LEU A 64 -13.70 -23.82 8.57
CA LEU A 64 -14.31 -22.55 8.20
C LEU A 64 -15.63 -22.74 7.46
N SER A 65 -15.69 -23.71 6.55
CA SER A 65 -16.92 -24.01 5.79
C SER A 65 -18.06 -24.49 6.69
N ALA A 66 -17.73 -25.18 7.79
CA ALA A 66 -18.71 -25.62 8.78
C ALA A 66 -19.12 -24.52 9.76
N SER A 67 -18.29 -23.49 9.97
CA SER A 67 -18.54 -22.40 10.90
C SER A 67 -19.67 -21.49 10.42
N LYS A 68 -20.51 -21.04 11.35
CA LYS A 68 -21.58 -20.06 11.11
C LYS A 68 -21.19 -18.64 11.55
N ARG A 69 -19.98 -18.46 12.05
CA ARG A 69 -19.52 -17.22 12.64
C ARG A 69 -19.32 -16.11 11.60
N PHE A 70 -18.82 -16.46 10.42
CA PHE A 70 -18.41 -15.46 9.44
C PHE A 70 -19.44 -15.27 8.31
N ARG A 71 -19.63 -14.00 7.93
CA ARG A 71 -20.48 -13.61 6.81
C ARG A 71 -19.79 -13.87 5.45
N ALA A 72 -18.47 -13.63 5.41
CA ALA A 72 -17.67 -13.85 4.22
C ALA A 72 -16.28 -14.38 4.60
N MET A 73 -15.68 -15.18 3.72
CA MET A 73 -14.39 -15.82 3.95
C MET A 73 -13.55 -15.78 2.69
N LYS A 74 -12.23 -15.51 2.84
CA LYS A 74 -11.26 -15.48 1.73
C LYS A 74 -10.04 -16.30 2.07
N ARG A 75 -9.65 -17.20 1.16
CA ARG A 75 -8.33 -17.82 1.15
C ARG A 75 -7.39 -16.98 0.27
N ILE A 76 -6.22 -16.64 0.79
CA ILE A 76 -5.11 -16.04 0.05
C ILE A 76 -3.99 -17.06 0.04
N ILE A 77 -3.66 -17.55 -1.13
CA ILE A 77 -2.60 -18.53 -1.33
C ILE A 77 -1.29 -17.76 -1.45
N CYS A 78 -0.40 -17.95 -0.47
CA CYS A 78 0.91 -17.34 -0.47
C CYS A 78 1.88 -18.18 -1.30
N TYR A 79 2.71 -17.53 -2.11
CA TYR A 79 3.71 -18.18 -2.95
C TYR A 79 5.03 -17.43 -2.88
N ARG A 80 6.11 -18.10 -3.24
CA ARG A 80 7.46 -17.53 -3.20
C ARG A 80 7.57 -16.29 -4.09
N GLY A 81 8.01 -15.18 -3.52
CA GLY A 81 8.11 -13.88 -4.20
C GLY A 81 6.82 -13.06 -4.18
N MET A 82 5.71 -13.56 -3.61
CA MET A 82 4.52 -12.74 -3.34
C MET A 82 4.84 -11.69 -2.29
N ARG A 83 4.35 -10.47 -2.51
CA ARG A 83 4.52 -9.34 -1.59
C ARG A 83 3.24 -9.08 -0.81
N ILE A 84 3.40 -8.44 0.36
CA ILE A 84 2.24 -8.08 1.20
C ILE A 84 1.31 -7.08 0.51
N GLU A 85 1.85 -6.20 -0.34
CA GLU A 85 1.07 -5.26 -1.13
C GLU A 85 0.13 -5.97 -2.12
N GLU A 86 0.57 -7.08 -2.71
CA GLU A 86 -0.27 -7.93 -3.56
C GLU A 86 -1.36 -8.62 -2.73
N ALA A 87 -1.04 -9.10 -1.54
CA ALA A 87 -2.01 -9.67 -0.62
C ALA A 87 -3.08 -8.65 -0.20
N LEU A 88 -2.68 -7.39 0.05
CA LEU A 88 -3.62 -6.30 0.35
C LEU A 88 -4.53 -5.98 -0.83
N TYR A 89 -4.03 -6.05 -2.06
CA TYR A 89 -4.87 -5.89 -3.25
C TYR A 89 -5.97 -6.97 -3.33
N TRP A 90 -5.60 -8.26 -3.13
CA TRP A 90 -6.56 -9.35 -3.11
C TRP A 90 -7.56 -9.27 -1.95
N LEU A 91 -7.10 -8.73 -0.80
CA LEU A 91 -7.97 -8.46 0.34
C LEU A 91 -8.96 -7.33 0.04
N ASN A 92 -8.50 -6.26 -0.59
CA ASN A 92 -9.37 -5.16 -0.99
C ASN A 92 -10.48 -5.60 -1.93
N ASP A 93 -10.11 -6.35 -2.98
CA ASP A 93 -11.10 -6.92 -3.92
C ASP A 93 -12.14 -7.78 -3.19
N PHE A 94 -11.71 -8.62 -2.25
CA PHE A 94 -12.61 -9.41 -1.42
C PHE A 94 -13.53 -8.56 -0.54
N LEU A 95 -13.00 -7.55 0.13
CA LEU A 95 -13.77 -6.68 1.02
C LEU A 95 -14.79 -5.85 0.24
N LEU A 96 -14.43 -5.34 -0.94
CA LEU A 96 -15.36 -4.68 -1.87
C LEU A 96 -16.51 -5.61 -2.26
N GLN A 97 -16.20 -6.86 -2.61
CA GLN A 97 -17.21 -7.86 -2.91
C GLN A 97 -18.10 -8.18 -1.71
N ALA A 98 -17.60 -8.06 -0.50
CA ALA A 98 -18.36 -8.19 0.74
C ALA A 98 -19.14 -6.92 1.13
N GLY A 99 -19.09 -5.85 0.32
CA GLY A 99 -19.74 -4.57 0.57
C GLY A 99 -19.02 -3.71 1.62
N ILE A 100 -17.71 -3.84 1.76
CA ILE A 100 -16.84 -3.11 2.69
C ILE A 100 -15.86 -2.27 1.86
N GLU A 101 -16.13 -0.96 1.73
CA GLU A 101 -15.40 -0.07 0.81
C GLU A 101 -14.27 0.74 1.46
N ASP A 102 -14.13 0.68 2.79
CA ASP A 102 -13.26 1.61 3.51
C ASP A 102 -11.76 1.33 3.26
N LEU A 103 -11.37 0.09 2.99
CA LEU A 103 -10.00 -0.24 2.62
C LEU A 103 -9.65 0.36 1.24
N ASP A 104 -10.57 0.30 0.28
CA ASP A 104 -10.39 0.87 -1.06
C ASP A 104 -10.12 2.37 -1.01
N LYS A 105 -10.87 3.10 -0.18
CA LYS A 105 -10.69 4.54 0.02
C LYS A 105 -9.28 4.88 0.53
N VAL A 106 -8.71 4.05 1.41
CA VAL A 106 -7.37 4.26 1.97
C VAL A 106 -6.27 3.74 1.03
N LEU A 107 -6.50 2.61 0.35
CA LEU A 107 -5.56 2.10 -0.65
C LEU A 107 -5.38 3.07 -1.81
N GLY A 108 -6.46 3.77 -2.20
CA GLY A 108 -6.43 4.80 -3.24
C GLY A 108 -5.74 6.11 -2.81
N GLN A 109 -5.41 6.28 -1.53
CA GLN A 109 -4.74 7.48 -1.01
C GLN A 109 -3.23 7.27 -0.92
N ARG A 110 -2.49 8.39 -0.99
CA ARG A 110 -1.04 8.42 -0.74
C ARG A 110 -0.78 8.25 0.76
N SER A 111 -0.85 7.03 1.25
CA SER A 111 -0.65 6.68 2.66
C SER A 111 0.41 5.58 2.79
N GLN A 112 1.16 5.62 3.89
CA GLN A 112 2.15 4.58 4.21
C GLN A 112 1.48 3.24 4.47
N LEU A 113 2.21 2.13 4.29
CA LEU A 113 1.72 0.77 4.49
C LEU A 113 1.12 0.57 5.88
N GLU A 114 1.73 1.14 6.93
CA GLU A 114 1.25 1.06 8.32
C GLU A 114 -0.17 1.62 8.48
N ALA A 115 -0.48 2.74 7.83
CA ALA A 115 -1.82 3.32 7.87
C ALA A 115 -2.85 2.39 7.22
N LYS A 116 -2.49 1.76 6.09
CA LYS A 116 -3.34 0.78 5.40
C LYS A 116 -3.58 -0.46 6.25
N LEU A 117 -2.55 -0.95 6.93
CA LEU A 117 -2.66 -2.09 7.84
C LEU A 117 -3.53 -1.77 9.06
N SER A 118 -3.43 -0.55 9.60
CA SER A 118 -4.28 -0.11 10.71
C SER A 118 -5.76 -0.09 10.32
N VAL A 119 -6.07 0.37 9.11
CA VAL A 119 -7.45 0.33 8.58
C VAL A 119 -7.92 -1.10 8.40
N LEU A 120 -7.10 -1.99 7.84
CA LEU A 120 -7.43 -3.41 7.71
C LEU A 120 -7.77 -4.06 9.06
N VAL A 121 -6.95 -3.82 10.09
CA VAL A 121 -7.19 -4.33 11.46
C VAL A 121 -8.51 -3.80 12.01
N ASN A 122 -8.80 -2.52 11.84
CA ASN A 122 -10.08 -1.92 12.27
C ASN A 122 -11.28 -2.55 11.56
N LEU A 123 -11.18 -2.79 10.24
CA LEU A 123 -12.24 -3.43 9.47
C LEU A 123 -12.50 -4.88 9.91
N LEU A 124 -11.44 -5.63 10.15
CA LEU A 124 -11.55 -6.99 10.72
C LEU A 124 -12.13 -6.98 12.14
N SER A 125 -11.87 -5.94 12.93
CA SER A 125 -12.47 -5.80 14.26
C SER A 125 -13.98 -5.58 14.18
N MET A 126 -14.46 -4.84 13.20
CA MET A 126 -15.88 -4.47 13.08
C MET A 126 -16.72 -5.49 12.29
N HIS A 127 -16.14 -6.20 11.33
CA HIS A 127 -16.88 -7.03 10.40
C HIS A 127 -16.62 -8.53 10.62
N PRO A 128 -17.65 -9.41 10.61
CA PRO A 128 -17.50 -10.85 10.78
C PRO A 128 -17.00 -11.51 9.48
N VAL A 129 -15.76 -11.26 9.13
CA VAL A 129 -15.08 -11.84 7.97
C VAL A 129 -13.88 -12.69 8.42
N ALA A 130 -13.62 -13.79 7.72
CA ALA A 130 -12.42 -14.59 7.94
C ALA A 130 -11.48 -14.47 6.74
N VAL A 131 -10.20 -14.19 7.03
CA VAL A 131 -9.14 -14.20 6.03
C VAL A 131 -8.15 -15.29 6.37
N PHE A 132 -7.92 -16.18 5.43
CA PHE A 132 -7.04 -17.32 5.57
C PHE A 132 -5.83 -17.18 4.65
N PHE A 133 -4.65 -16.91 5.21
CA PHE A 133 -3.37 -16.93 4.52
C PHE A 133 -2.80 -18.35 4.52
N ASP A 134 -2.77 -18.96 3.36
CA ASP A 134 -2.31 -20.33 3.20
C ASP A 134 -0.84 -20.36 2.75
N ASP A 135 -0.02 -21.17 3.43
CA ASP A 135 1.42 -21.27 3.25
C ASP A 135 2.18 -19.95 3.44
N PHE A 136 1.85 -19.22 4.51
CA PHE A 136 2.33 -17.89 4.83
C PHE A 136 3.87 -17.75 4.87
N HIS A 137 4.61 -18.83 5.17
CA HIS A 137 6.07 -18.84 5.18
C HIS A 137 6.69 -18.44 3.83
N HIS A 138 5.98 -18.61 2.72
CA HIS A 138 6.44 -18.16 1.41
C HIS A 138 6.50 -16.63 1.27
N LEU A 139 5.68 -15.88 2.00
CA LEU A 139 5.78 -14.42 2.08
C LEU A 139 7.04 -13.98 2.87
N ALA A 140 7.50 -14.81 3.81
CA ALA A 140 8.68 -14.51 4.63
C ALA A 140 10.00 -14.66 3.87
N ILE A 141 10.00 -15.33 2.71
CA ILE A 141 11.19 -15.52 1.86
C ILE A 141 11.35 -14.32 0.91
N GLY A 142 11.25 -13.11 1.43
CA GLY A 142 11.59 -11.89 0.70
C GLY A 142 13.11 -11.74 0.60
N GLU A 143 13.62 -11.49 -0.58
CA GLU A 143 15.06 -11.36 -0.87
C GLU A 143 15.61 -9.98 -0.47
N ASP A 144 14.75 -9.01 -0.09
CA ASP A 144 15.14 -7.65 0.27
C ASP A 144 14.69 -7.23 1.69
N ASP A 145 15.47 -6.34 2.31
CA ASP A 145 15.22 -5.84 3.66
C ASP A 145 13.86 -5.13 3.78
N ASP A 146 13.41 -4.42 2.74
CA ASP A 146 12.14 -3.68 2.74
C ASP A 146 10.94 -4.63 2.78
N SER A 147 11.02 -5.78 2.08
CA SER A 147 9.98 -6.83 2.16
C SER A 147 9.88 -7.43 3.56
N GLN A 148 11.02 -7.66 4.22
CA GLN A 148 11.03 -8.18 5.59
C GLN A 148 10.48 -7.18 6.61
N VAL A 149 10.75 -5.88 6.42
CA VAL A 149 10.17 -4.81 7.25
C VAL A 149 8.66 -4.76 7.05
N SER A 150 8.19 -4.77 5.80
CA SER A 150 6.76 -4.76 5.47
C SER A 150 6.03 -5.98 6.05
N LEU A 151 6.65 -7.16 6.01
CA LEU A 151 6.10 -8.38 6.62
C LEU A 151 6.03 -8.29 8.14
N LYS A 152 7.08 -7.78 8.79
CA LYS A 152 7.08 -7.55 10.25
C LYS A 152 5.97 -6.59 10.67
N ASN A 153 5.80 -5.50 9.94
CA ASN A 153 4.74 -4.52 10.18
C ASN A 153 3.36 -5.16 10.01
N PHE A 154 3.18 -5.99 8.98
CA PHE A 154 1.94 -6.74 8.76
C PHE A 154 1.64 -7.70 9.92
N VAL A 155 2.58 -8.54 10.32
CA VAL A 155 2.41 -9.49 11.44
C VAL A 155 2.17 -8.76 12.75
N SER A 156 2.86 -7.64 13.00
CA SER A 156 2.65 -6.78 14.17
C SER A 156 1.24 -6.19 14.17
N ALA A 157 0.76 -5.67 13.04
CA ALA A 157 -0.59 -5.17 12.90
C ALA A 157 -1.64 -6.27 13.14
N CYS A 158 -1.43 -7.47 12.57
CA CYS A 158 -2.31 -8.62 12.79
C CYS A 158 -2.37 -9.06 14.27
N SER A 159 -1.25 -8.97 14.99
CA SER A 159 -1.19 -9.33 16.41
C SER A 159 -1.86 -8.28 17.31
N SER A 160 -2.10 -7.07 16.84
CA SER A 160 -2.86 -6.06 17.58
C SER A 160 -4.39 -6.26 17.52
N LEU A 161 -4.87 -7.25 16.75
CA LEU A 161 -6.29 -7.56 16.65
C LEU A 161 -6.81 -8.04 18.01
N GLU A 162 -7.79 -7.35 18.57
CA GLU A 162 -8.35 -7.67 19.86
C GLU A 162 -9.15 -8.99 19.84
N LYS A 163 -9.20 -9.70 20.98
CA LYS A 163 -10.00 -10.93 21.14
C LYS A 163 -11.50 -10.71 20.88
N SER A 164 -11.97 -9.48 21.09
CA SER A 164 -13.35 -9.06 20.85
C SER A 164 -13.68 -8.82 19.37
N ALA A 165 -12.70 -8.92 18.46
CA ALA A 165 -12.89 -8.70 17.04
C ALA A 165 -13.94 -9.63 16.44
N SER A 166 -14.79 -9.06 15.56
CA SER A 166 -15.82 -9.83 14.84
C SER A 166 -15.19 -10.73 13.77
N GLY A 167 -14.14 -10.28 13.12
CA GLY A 167 -13.39 -11.01 12.10
C GLY A 167 -12.27 -11.87 12.69
N MET A 168 -11.59 -12.59 11.79
CA MET A 168 -10.51 -13.48 12.15
C MET A 168 -9.46 -13.59 11.05
N LEU A 169 -8.18 -13.71 11.46
CA LEU A 169 -7.06 -14.05 10.60
C LEU A 169 -6.58 -15.46 10.93
N ILE A 170 -6.35 -16.26 9.89
CA ILE A 170 -5.81 -17.60 10.03
C ILE A 170 -4.60 -17.73 9.12
N PHE A 171 -3.50 -18.25 9.66
CA PHE A 171 -2.26 -18.49 8.93
C PHE A 171 -1.93 -19.96 8.96
N THR A 172 -1.59 -20.56 7.81
CA THR A 172 -0.90 -21.85 7.80
C THR A 172 0.55 -21.65 7.38
N SER A 173 1.44 -22.43 7.99
CA SER A 173 2.88 -22.33 7.74
C SER A 173 3.56 -23.68 7.96
N SER A 174 4.74 -23.87 7.38
CA SER A 174 5.67 -24.95 7.78
C SER A 174 6.57 -24.54 8.95
N GLU A 175 6.55 -23.26 9.32
CA GLU A 175 7.36 -22.67 10.37
C GLU A 175 6.47 -22.10 11.50
N PRO A 176 6.97 -22.04 12.73
CA PRO A 176 6.26 -21.42 13.84
C PRO A 176 6.09 -19.91 13.64
N PRO A 177 5.13 -19.27 14.32
CA PRO A 177 4.98 -17.82 14.25
C PRO A 177 6.22 -17.11 14.80
N PRO A 178 6.50 -15.89 14.33
CA PRO A 178 7.59 -15.08 14.87
C PRO A 178 7.43 -14.87 16.39
N ALA A 179 8.55 -14.92 17.12
CA ALA A 179 8.55 -14.78 18.58
C ALA A 179 7.95 -13.43 19.02
N GLY A 180 7.11 -13.45 20.05
CA GLY A 180 6.53 -12.23 20.64
C GLY A 180 5.29 -11.68 19.91
N THR A 181 4.74 -12.36 18.91
CA THR A 181 3.58 -11.87 18.14
C THR A 181 2.23 -11.97 18.87
N GLY A 182 2.14 -12.73 19.97
CA GLY A 182 0.85 -12.93 20.68
C GLY A 182 -0.23 -13.64 19.87
N ILE A 183 0.08 -14.15 18.67
CA ILE A 183 -0.82 -14.95 17.85
C ILE A 183 -0.94 -16.35 18.46
N GLU A 184 -2.17 -16.85 18.58
CA GLU A 184 -2.40 -18.20 19.12
C GLU A 184 -1.87 -19.26 18.14
N ARG A 185 -1.13 -20.25 18.68
CA ARG A 185 -0.48 -21.29 17.88
C ARG A 185 -1.15 -22.65 18.07
N ILE A 186 -1.42 -23.32 16.98
CA ILE A 186 -1.82 -24.73 16.93
C ILE A 186 -0.83 -25.51 16.08
N GLU A 187 -0.07 -26.40 16.69
CA GLU A 187 0.71 -27.39 15.95
C GLU A 187 -0.20 -28.53 15.52
N LEU A 188 -0.23 -28.82 14.21
CA LEU A 188 -1.07 -29.87 13.64
C LEU A 188 -0.25 -31.15 13.51
N PRO A 189 -0.59 -32.21 14.26
CA PRO A 189 0.11 -33.48 14.16
C PRO A 189 -0.17 -34.18 12.84
N GLY A 190 0.65 -35.15 12.47
CA GLY A 190 0.33 -36.11 11.42
C GLY A 190 -0.91 -36.93 11.72
N LEU A 191 -1.35 -37.77 10.79
CA LEU A 191 -2.48 -38.69 11.02
C LEU A 191 -2.17 -39.69 12.13
N SER A 192 -3.15 -39.94 12.97
CA SER A 192 -3.11 -41.07 13.92
C SER A 192 -3.15 -42.41 13.17
N LEU A 193 -2.81 -43.52 13.85
CA LEU A 193 -2.85 -44.85 13.25
C LEU A 193 -4.25 -45.24 12.71
N VAL A 194 -5.30 -44.80 13.37
CA VAL A 194 -6.68 -45.04 12.93
C VAL A 194 -6.99 -44.21 11.68
N GLU A 195 -6.68 -42.91 11.72
CA GLU A 195 -6.86 -42.03 10.59
C GLU A 195 -6.03 -42.47 9.38
N THR A 196 -4.81 -42.93 9.59
CA THR A 196 -3.93 -43.49 8.53
C THR A 196 -4.60 -44.72 7.88
N ARG A 197 -5.14 -45.61 8.67
CA ARG A 197 -5.84 -46.81 8.15
C ARG A 197 -7.05 -46.45 7.33
N ASP A 198 -7.88 -45.57 7.87
CA ASP A 198 -9.13 -45.14 7.20
C ASP A 198 -8.81 -44.37 5.90
N PHE A 199 -7.77 -43.53 5.94
CA PHE A 199 -7.32 -42.82 4.76
C PHE A 199 -6.76 -43.75 3.69
N TRP A 200 -5.91 -44.71 4.07
CA TRP A 200 -5.38 -45.70 3.15
C TRP A 200 -6.48 -46.54 2.47
N ALA A 201 -7.48 -46.96 3.26
CA ALA A 201 -8.63 -47.72 2.76
C ALA A 201 -9.44 -46.93 1.70
N LEU A 202 -9.44 -45.61 1.74
CA LEU A 202 -10.06 -44.79 0.73
C LEU A 202 -9.25 -44.66 -0.57
N LEU A 203 -7.92 -44.79 -0.50
CA LEU A 203 -6.99 -44.55 -1.59
C LEU A 203 -6.56 -45.85 -2.28
N ALA A 204 -6.38 -46.94 -1.56
CA ALA A 204 -5.79 -48.18 -2.05
C ALA A 204 -6.70 -49.37 -1.81
N THR A 205 -6.94 -50.18 -2.86
CA THR A 205 -7.88 -51.30 -2.82
C THR A 205 -7.27 -52.63 -2.31
N GLU A 206 -5.93 -52.82 -2.35
CA GLU A 206 -5.35 -54.17 -2.17
C GLU A 206 -4.03 -54.27 -1.39
N SER A 207 -3.49 -53.21 -0.80
CA SER A 207 -2.21 -53.26 -0.10
C SER A 207 -2.31 -53.09 1.40
N ALA A 208 -1.39 -53.76 2.15
CA ALA A 208 -1.34 -53.60 3.60
C ALA A 208 -1.02 -52.18 4.01
N VAL A 209 -1.73 -51.61 4.95
CA VAL A 209 -1.59 -50.24 5.48
C VAL A 209 -0.16 -50.01 5.98
N PRO A 210 0.51 -48.93 5.54
CA PRO A 210 1.77 -48.53 6.14
C PRO A 210 1.57 -48.06 7.58
N ARG A 211 2.25 -48.67 8.54
CA ARG A 211 1.96 -48.43 9.97
C ARG A 211 2.59 -47.14 10.52
N ASP A 212 3.71 -46.71 9.94
CA ASP A 212 4.52 -45.63 10.48
C ASP A 212 4.46 -44.33 9.66
N ILE A 213 3.54 -44.24 8.68
CA ILE A 213 3.38 -43.10 7.81
C ILE A 213 2.17 -42.29 8.25
N SER A 214 2.42 -41.11 8.79
CA SER A 214 1.40 -40.19 9.28
C SER A 214 1.13 -38.98 8.34
N ASN A 215 1.90 -38.86 7.25
CA ASN A 215 1.77 -37.78 6.30
C ASN A 215 0.76 -38.12 5.19
N PRO A 216 -0.37 -37.38 5.04
CA PRO A 216 -1.39 -37.65 4.04
C PRO A 216 -0.89 -37.60 2.59
N LEU A 217 0.00 -36.66 2.27
CA LEU A 217 0.54 -36.55 0.91
C LEU A 217 1.40 -37.78 0.56
N LEU A 218 2.27 -38.20 1.47
CA LEU A 218 3.07 -39.40 1.28
C LEU A 218 2.20 -40.64 1.06
N LEU A 219 1.17 -40.82 1.90
CA LEU A 219 0.21 -41.92 1.74
C LEU A 219 -0.47 -41.90 0.37
N ARG A 220 -0.84 -40.72 -0.12
CA ARG A 220 -1.49 -40.55 -1.42
C ARG A 220 -0.58 -40.92 -2.58
N LEU A 221 0.67 -40.45 -2.54
CA LEU A 221 1.70 -40.81 -3.53
C LEU A 221 1.91 -42.31 -3.59
N LEU A 222 2.13 -42.96 -2.45
CA LEU A 222 2.36 -44.40 -2.36
C LEU A 222 1.14 -45.21 -2.82
N ALA A 223 -0.07 -44.80 -2.46
CA ALA A 223 -1.30 -45.44 -2.89
C ALA A 223 -1.46 -45.42 -4.41
N ARG A 224 -1.20 -44.25 -5.02
CA ARG A 224 -1.30 -44.12 -6.50
C ARG A 224 -0.26 -44.93 -7.24
N MET A 225 0.96 -45.01 -6.69
CA MET A 225 2.03 -45.80 -7.28
C MET A 225 1.88 -47.32 -7.03
N SER A 226 1.09 -47.75 -6.06
CA SER A 226 1.02 -49.15 -5.58
C SER A 226 0.63 -50.18 -6.66
N SER A 227 -0.03 -49.74 -7.75
CA SER A 227 -0.35 -50.56 -8.90
C SER A 227 0.86 -50.88 -9.79
N SER A 228 1.95 -50.08 -9.72
CA SER A 228 3.17 -50.28 -10.49
C SER A 228 4.23 -51.11 -9.73
N SER A 229 5.18 -51.70 -10.44
CA SER A 229 6.33 -52.38 -9.83
C SER A 229 7.20 -51.41 -9.01
N THR A 230 7.48 -50.25 -9.58
CA THR A 230 8.25 -49.16 -8.95
C THR A 230 7.62 -48.71 -7.65
N GLY A 231 6.31 -48.50 -7.66
CA GLY A 231 5.60 -48.06 -6.46
C GLY A 231 5.53 -49.14 -5.35
N ARG A 232 5.43 -50.40 -5.69
CA ARG A 232 5.52 -51.51 -4.71
C ARG A 232 6.87 -51.56 -4.05
N THR A 233 7.94 -51.45 -4.80
CA THR A 233 9.30 -51.39 -4.29
C THR A 233 9.51 -50.19 -3.37
N GLU A 234 9.00 -49.02 -3.76
CA GLU A 234 9.07 -47.80 -2.95
C GLU A 234 8.26 -47.96 -1.64
N LEU A 235 7.07 -48.55 -1.69
CA LEU A 235 6.26 -48.83 -0.51
C LEU A 235 6.99 -49.75 0.49
N GLU A 236 7.69 -50.77 -0.02
CA GLU A 236 8.54 -51.64 0.81
C GLU A 236 9.70 -50.88 1.42
N ARG A 237 10.40 -50.06 0.61
CA ARG A 237 11.49 -49.21 1.06
C ARG A 237 11.07 -48.25 2.19
N GLN A 238 9.92 -47.60 2.05
CA GLN A 238 9.38 -46.69 3.06
C GLN A 238 9.01 -47.42 4.36
N ARG A 239 8.64 -48.70 4.28
CA ARG A 239 8.40 -49.54 5.47
C ARG A 239 9.69 -49.93 6.18
N GLU A 240 10.78 -50.16 5.44
CA GLU A 240 12.07 -50.59 6.01
C GLU A 240 12.89 -49.42 6.54
N ASN A 241 12.94 -48.30 5.82
CA ASN A 241 13.83 -47.17 6.10
C ASN A 241 13.12 -45.97 6.77
N GLY A 242 11.81 -46.03 6.92
CA GLY A 242 10.99 -44.94 7.45
C GLY A 242 10.43 -44.01 6.38
N PRO A 243 9.51 -43.10 6.77
CA PRO A 243 8.80 -42.23 5.84
C PRO A 243 9.71 -41.15 5.25
N ASP A 244 9.79 -41.09 3.90
CA ASP A 244 10.58 -40.16 3.14
C ASP A 244 9.75 -39.63 1.95
N LEU A 245 9.23 -38.39 2.10
CA LEU A 245 8.36 -37.74 1.13
C LEU A 245 9.10 -37.40 -0.17
N GLU A 246 10.37 -37.02 -0.07
CA GLU A 246 11.18 -36.63 -1.22
C GLU A 246 11.44 -37.81 -2.16
N SER A 247 11.84 -38.93 -1.61
CA SER A 247 12.04 -40.15 -2.37
C SER A 247 10.75 -40.65 -3.02
N ALA A 248 9.62 -40.63 -2.30
CA ALA A 248 8.33 -40.99 -2.86
C ALA A 248 7.89 -40.07 -4.00
N TYR A 249 8.18 -38.77 -3.86
CA TYR A 249 7.95 -37.79 -4.93
C TYR A 249 8.76 -38.09 -6.18
N LEU A 250 10.06 -38.31 -6.05
CA LEU A 250 10.92 -38.65 -7.18
C LEU A 250 10.44 -39.90 -7.91
N LYS A 251 10.04 -40.92 -7.16
CA LYS A 251 9.49 -42.15 -7.76
C LYS A 251 8.10 -41.93 -8.41
N ALA A 252 7.26 -41.07 -7.85
CA ALA A 252 6.02 -40.68 -8.48
C ALA A 252 6.25 -40.01 -9.83
N MET A 253 7.28 -39.13 -9.93
CA MET A 253 7.67 -38.52 -11.17
C MET A 253 8.04 -39.50 -12.29
N GLU A 254 8.68 -40.62 -11.93
CA GLU A 254 9.00 -41.70 -12.89
C GLU A 254 7.73 -42.40 -13.43
N THR A 255 6.65 -42.42 -12.65
CA THR A 255 5.39 -43.09 -13.02
C THR A 255 4.38 -42.24 -13.76
N LEU A 256 4.55 -40.91 -13.75
CA LEU A 256 3.70 -39.98 -14.50
C LEU A 256 3.88 -40.12 -15.99
N ARG A 257 2.82 -39.90 -16.75
CA ARG A 257 2.89 -39.82 -18.22
C ARG A 257 3.80 -38.64 -18.64
N PRO A 258 4.51 -38.74 -19.75
CA PRO A 258 5.38 -37.65 -20.20
C PRO A 258 4.72 -36.28 -20.25
N ALA A 259 3.53 -36.18 -20.89
CA ALA A 259 2.77 -34.94 -20.98
C ALA A 259 2.29 -34.40 -19.60
N THR A 260 2.02 -35.28 -18.63
CA THR A 260 1.66 -34.89 -17.26
C THR A 260 2.87 -34.32 -16.50
N ARG A 261 4.05 -34.92 -16.71
CA ARG A 261 5.30 -34.42 -16.14
C ARG A 261 5.65 -33.06 -16.72
N GLU A 262 5.48 -32.91 -18.03
CA GLU A 262 5.67 -31.64 -18.72
C GLU A 262 4.77 -30.52 -18.18
N LEU A 263 3.48 -30.82 -17.95
CA LEU A 263 2.55 -29.87 -17.32
C LEU A 263 2.98 -29.50 -15.90
N LEU A 264 3.49 -30.46 -15.12
CA LEU A 264 4.01 -30.20 -13.77
C LEU A 264 5.22 -29.27 -13.83
N GLU A 265 6.15 -29.47 -14.77
CA GLU A 265 7.32 -28.61 -14.97
C GLU A 265 6.90 -27.17 -15.33
N ILE A 266 5.91 -27.01 -16.21
CA ILE A 266 5.33 -25.70 -16.54
C ILE A 266 4.76 -25.03 -15.29
N LEU A 267 3.95 -25.75 -14.51
CA LEU A 267 3.36 -25.22 -13.28
C LEU A 267 4.42 -24.83 -12.25
N ALA A 268 5.50 -25.64 -12.12
CA ALA A 268 6.59 -25.38 -11.20
C ALA A 268 7.40 -24.13 -11.58
N GLU A 269 7.62 -23.90 -12.87
CA GLU A 269 8.35 -22.73 -13.35
C GLU A 269 7.66 -21.41 -12.95
N PHE A 270 6.33 -21.40 -12.90
CA PHE A 270 5.60 -20.21 -12.46
C PHE A 270 5.57 -20.00 -10.95
N GLY A 271 5.63 -21.09 -10.16
CA GLY A 271 5.70 -21.07 -8.70
C GLY A 271 4.53 -20.36 -8.00
N ARG A 272 3.44 -20.04 -8.74
CA ARG A 272 2.26 -19.33 -8.25
C ARG A 272 0.98 -19.96 -8.78
N PRO A 273 -0.20 -19.67 -8.20
CA PRO A 273 -1.47 -20.12 -8.75
C PRO A 273 -1.68 -19.62 -10.16
N LEU A 274 -1.95 -20.52 -11.11
CA LEU A 274 -2.26 -20.20 -12.50
C LEU A 274 -3.75 -20.35 -12.77
N THR A 275 -4.34 -19.37 -13.45
CA THR A 275 -5.72 -19.51 -13.90
C THR A 275 -5.81 -20.51 -15.06
N ARG A 276 -6.95 -21.21 -15.19
CA ARG A 276 -7.19 -22.12 -16.32
C ARG A 276 -7.06 -21.39 -17.67
N GLY A 277 -7.43 -20.11 -17.71
CA GLY A 277 -7.27 -19.28 -18.90
C GLY A 277 -5.78 -19.06 -19.27
N LEU A 278 -4.92 -18.81 -18.27
CA LEU A 278 -3.48 -18.70 -18.50
C LEU A 278 -2.89 -20.02 -18.94
N LEU A 279 -3.23 -21.15 -18.30
CA LEU A 279 -2.76 -22.48 -18.70
C LEU A 279 -3.12 -22.80 -20.17
N ARG A 280 -4.35 -22.53 -20.58
CA ARG A 280 -4.76 -22.69 -21.97
C ARG A 280 -3.98 -21.80 -22.93
N SER A 281 -3.76 -20.54 -22.57
CA SER A 281 -2.95 -19.61 -23.37
C SER A 281 -1.49 -20.06 -23.51
N LEU A 282 -0.95 -20.69 -22.46
CA LEU A 282 0.41 -21.25 -22.49
C LEU A 282 0.47 -22.45 -23.44
N CYS A 283 -0.51 -23.36 -23.38
CA CYS A 283 -0.59 -24.49 -24.31
C CYS A 283 -0.74 -24.03 -25.77
N ASP A 284 -1.61 -23.03 -26.03
CA ASP A 284 -1.81 -22.49 -27.39
C ASP A 284 -0.57 -21.80 -27.98
N GLY A 285 0.23 -21.19 -27.13
CA GLY A 285 1.43 -20.43 -27.57
C GLY A 285 2.62 -21.31 -27.93
N ILE A 286 2.59 -22.63 -27.65
CA ILE A 286 3.72 -23.55 -27.78
C ILE A 286 3.31 -24.88 -28.44
N GLU A 287 2.18 -24.89 -29.17
CA GLU A 287 1.59 -26.09 -29.79
C GLU A 287 2.57 -26.92 -30.67
N GLU A 288 3.60 -26.30 -31.23
CA GLU A 288 4.61 -27.00 -32.06
C GLU A 288 5.70 -27.72 -31.24
N GLU A 289 5.84 -27.41 -29.94
CA GLU A 289 6.92 -27.91 -29.08
C GLU A 289 6.45 -28.76 -27.90
N ILE A 290 5.12 -28.90 -27.68
CA ILE A 290 4.56 -29.57 -26.52
C ILE A 290 3.60 -30.70 -26.93
N GLU A 291 3.74 -31.88 -26.29
CA GLU A 291 2.75 -32.98 -26.37
C GLU A 291 1.39 -32.62 -25.69
N LEU A 292 1.27 -31.44 -25.09
CA LEU A 292 0.08 -30.94 -24.43
C LEU A 292 -0.85 -30.23 -25.41
N SER A 293 -1.87 -30.93 -25.90
CA SER A 293 -2.99 -30.29 -26.58
C SER A 293 -4.02 -29.76 -25.58
N ARG A 294 -4.86 -28.79 -25.99
CA ARG A 294 -6.00 -28.30 -25.19
C ARG A 294 -6.89 -29.41 -24.63
N GLU A 295 -7.13 -30.45 -25.42
CA GLU A 295 -7.98 -31.57 -25.07
C GLU A 295 -7.39 -32.45 -23.95
N ASN A 296 -6.07 -32.53 -23.89
CA ASN A 296 -5.38 -33.37 -22.91
C ASN A 296 -5.05 -32.64 -21.59
N THR A 297 -5.05 -31.29 -21.56
CA THR A 297 -4.64 -30.53 -20.38
C THR A 297 -5.52 -30.82 -19.16
N ASP A 298 -6.83 -30.90 -19.34
CA ASP A 298 -7.76 -31.16 -18.24
C ASP A 298 -7.56 -32.56 -17.65
N GLU A 299 -7.31 -33.58 -18.50
CA GLU A 299 -7.00 -34.94 -18.02
C GLU A 299 -5.67 -34.99 -17.24
N ARG A 300 -4.66 -34.20 -17.67
CA ARG A 300 -3.37 -34.14 -16.99
C ARG A 300 -3.47 -33.42 -15.64
N LEU A 301 -4.30 -32.38 -15.57
CA LEU A 301 -4.59 -31.70 -14.30
C LEU A 301 -5.26 -32.66 -13.30
N VAL A 302 -6.20 -33.48 -13.75
CA VAL A 302 -6.84 -34.52 -12.93
C VAL A 302 -5.81 -35.54 -12.45
N GLU A 303 -4.91 -36.00 -13.32
CA GLU A 303 -3.86 -36.93 -12.95
C GLU A 303 -2.95 -36.36 -11.85
N LEU A 304 -2.49 -35.10 -12.00
CA LEU A 304 -1.71 -34.42 -10.97
C LEU A 304 -2.47 -34.23 -9.65
N GLU A 305 -3.75 -33.91 -9.75
CA GLU A 305 -4.64 -33.80 -8.59
C GLU A 305 -4.82 -35.15 -7.89
N GLU A 306 -4.95 -36.24 -8.62
CA GLU A 306 -5.07 -37.59 -8.10
C GLU A 306 -3.83 -38.05 -7.31
N TYR A 307 -2.61 -37.66 -7.76
CA TYR A 307 -1.38 -37.86 -6.99
C TYR A 307 -1.26 -36.92 -5.78
N GLY A 308 -2.09 -35.88 -5.68
CA GLY A 308 -1.98 -34.86 -4.64
C GLY A 308 -0.90 -33.82 -4.90
N LEU A 309 -0.34 -33.80 -6.11
CA LEU A 309 0.71 -32.85 -6.52
C LEU A 309 0.13 -31.49 -6.87
N LEU A 310 -1.15 -31.44 -7.26
CA LEU A 310 -1.86 -30.25 -7.68
C LEU A 310 -3.06 -29.98 -6.77
N GLN A 311 -3.28 -28.71 -6.48
CA GLN A 311 -4.49 -28.20 -5.87
C GLN A 311 -5.27 -27.38 -6.92
N VAL A 312 -6.52 -27.74 -7.14
CA VAL A 312 -7.43 -27.01 -8.02
C VAL A 312 -8.47 -26.30 -7.17
N SER A 313 -8.66 -25.00 -7.37
CA SER A 313 -9.66 -24.20 -6.66
C SER A 313 -10.57 -23.46 -7.64
N GLY A 314 -11.89 -23.41 -7.37
CA GLY A 314 -12.93 -22.83 -8.23
C GLY A 314 -13.80 -23.86 -8.93
N ARG A 315 -15.10 -23.54 -9.16
CA ARG A 315 -16.06 -24.45 -9.82
C ARG A 315 -16.05 -24.29 -11.34
N ASP A 316 -16.44 -25.36 -12.03
CA ASP A 316 -16.68 -25.39 -13.47
C ASP A 316 -17.69 -24.29 -13.87
N GLY A 317 -17.30 -23.44 -14.82
CA GLY A 317 -18.15 -22.35 -15.33
C GLY A 317 -17.79 -20.94 -14.86
N SER A 318 -16.92 -20.78 -13.85
CA SER A 318 -16.39 -19.47 -13.47
C SER A 318 -15.02 -19.22 -14.13
N THR A 319 -14.77 -17.98 -14.52
CA THR A 319 -13.47 -17.52 -15.04
C THR A 319 -12.33 -17.64 -14.01
N GLY A 320 -12.59 -18.22 -12.85
CA GLY A 320 -11.75 -18.20 -11.66
C GLY A 320 -11.17 -19.55 -11.19
N ILE A 321 -11.19 -20.60 -12.02
CA ILE A 321 -10.48 -21.84 -11.65
C ILE A 321 -8.98 -21.55 -11.62
N SER A 322 -8.35 -21.74 -10.47
CA SER A 322 -6.90 -21.65 -10.33
C SER A 322 -6.29 -23.02 -10.01
N CYS A 323 -5.15 -23.28 -10.61
CA CYS A 323 -4.36 -24.49 -10.42
C CYS A 323 -3.05 -24.10 -9.74
N GLN A 324 -2.68 -24.79 -8.67
CA GLN A 324 -1.44 -24.55 -7.94
C GLN A 324 -0.80 -25.89 -7.59
N LEU A 325 0.52 -25.97 -7.73
CA LEU A 325 1.26 -27.10 -7.20
C LEU A 325 1.19 -27.15 -5.68
N HIS A 326 1.21 -28.35 -5.13
CA HIS A 326 1.42 -28.51 -3.69
C HIS A 326 2.74 -27.83 -3.29
N PRO A 327 2.82 -27.06 -2.19
CA PRO A 327 4.02 -26.31 -1.81
C PRO A 327 5.30 -27.15 -1.80
N PHE A 328 5.26 -28.36 -1.24
CA PHE A 328 6.39 -29.28 -1.27
C PHE A 328 6.89 -29.57 -2.71
N VAL A 329 5.98 -29.75 -3.67
CA VAL A 329 6.32 -30.04 -5.07
C VAL A 329 6.98 -28.83 -5.72
N ASN A 330 6.48 -27.65 -5.41
CA ASN A 330 7.05 -26.39 -5.89
C ASN A 330 8.46 -26.16 -5.36
N ASP A 331 8.69 -26.40 -4.06
CA ASP A 331 10.00 -26.28 -3.43
C ASP A 331 10.99 -27.30 -3.99
N ALA A 332 10.56 -28.55 -4.17
CA ALA A 332 11.37 -29.60 -4.78
C ALA A 332 11.77 -29.27 -6.22
N ALA A 333 10.85 -28.72 -7.01
CA ALA A 333 11.12 -28.30 -8.38
C ALA A 333 12.12 -27.12 -8.44
N CYS A 334 12.00 -26.15 -7.52
CA CYS A 334 12.94 -25.03 -7.39
C CYS A 334 14.35 -25.46 -7.00
N GLN A 335 14.52 -26.62 -6.34
CA GLN A 335 15.83 -27.17 -5.96
C GLN A 335 16.55 -27.92 -7.09
N GLY A 336 16.01 -27.94 -8.30
CA GLY A 336 16.71 -28.45 -9.49
C GLY A 336 16.45 -29.92 -9.85
N PHE A 337 15.32 -30.48 -9.38
CA PHE A 337 14.91 -31.84 -9.80
C PHE A 337 14.57 -31.93 -11.30
N HIS A 338 14.32 -30.77 -11.92
CA HIS A 338 14.01 -30.65 -13.35
C HIS A 338 14.92 -29.60 -13.99
N SER A 339 15.49 -29.91 -15.13
CA SER A 339 16.28 -28.97 -15.95
C SER A 339 15.54 -28.78 -17.28
N PRO A 340 14.56 -27.89 -17.36
CA PRO A 340 13.82 -27.63 -18.57
C PRO A 340 14.67 -26.88 -19.60
N ASP A 341 14.31 -27.02 -20.89
CA ASP A 341 14.95 -26.28 -21.96
C ASP A 341 14.82 -24.77 -21.77
N ALA A 342 15.94 -24.05 -21.72
CA ALA A 342 15.97 -22.60 -21.42
C ALA A 342 15.25 -21.77 -22.51
N GLU A 343 15.20 -22.25 -23.75
CA GLU A 343 14.49 -21.54 -24.83
C GLU A 343 12.98 -21.68 -24.71
N ARG A 344 12.55 -22.90 -24.41
CA ARG A 344 11.13 -23.18 -24.12
C ARG A 344 10.61 -22.42 -22.93
N ILE A 345 11.38 -22.32 -21.83
CA ILE A 345 11.00 -21.53 -20.66
C ILE A 345 10.84 -20.06 -21.03
N ARG A 346 11.75 -19.50 -21.84
CA ARG A 346 11.61 -18.12 -22.31
C ARG A 346 10.33 -17.92 -23.11
N ALA A 347 9.98 -18.84 -23.99
CA ALA A 347 8.74 -18.79 -24.76
C ALA A 347 7.51 -18.84 -23.84
N LEU A 348 7.46 -19.75 -22.87
CA LEU A 348 6.39 -19.86 -21.88
C LEU A 348 6.20 -18.56 -21.08
N ARG A 349 7.29 -17.94 -20.61
CA ARG A 349 7.28 -16.68 -19.89
C ARG A 349 6.76 -15.54 -20.76
N SER A 350 7.14 -15.49 -22.03
CA SER A 350 6.65 -14.50 -23.00
C SER A 350 5.14 -14.68 -23.26
N CYS A 351 4.67 -15.91 -23.39
CA CYS A 351 3.23 -16.20 -23.50
C CYS A 351 2.45 -15.75 -22.25
N ALA A 352 2.99 -15.98 -21.05
CA ALA A 352 2.39 -15.53 -19.81
C ALA A 352 2.31 -14.00 -19.73
N ALA A 353 3.36 -13.28 -20.11
CA ALA A 353 3.34 -11.83 -20.17
C ALA A 353 2.25 -11.32 -21.12
N ASN A 354 2.16 -11.89 -22.31
CA ASN A 354 1.14 -11.54 -23.30
C ASN A 354 -0.29 -11.82 -22.80
N TYR A 355 -0.49 -12.89 -22.03
CA TYR A 355 -1.79 -13.16 -21.41
C TYR A 355 -2.20 -12.03 -20.48
N TYR A 356 -1.31 -11.60 -19.57
CA TYR A 356 -1.63 -10.51 -18.64
C TYR A 356 -1.89 -9.18 -19.36
N LEU A 357 -1.19 -8.89 -20.45
CA LEU A 357 -1.40 -7.70 -21.26
C LEU A 357 -2.73 -7.71 -22.05
N ARG A 358 -3.26 -8.88 -22.34
CA ARG A 358 -4.53 -9.04 -23.06
C ARG A 358 -5.78 -9.14 -22.16
N LEU A 359 -5.60 -9.18 -20.84
CA LEU A 359 -6.74 -9.18 -19.93
C LEU A 359 -7.57 -7.91 -20.08
N PRO A 360 -8.92 -7.98 -20.01
CA PRO A 360 -9.76 -6.79 -20.07
C PRO A 360 -9.37 -5.81 -18.94
N GLY A 361 -9.13 -4.55 -19.30
CA GLY A 361 -8.69 -3.52 -18.36
C GLY A 361 -7.22 -3.61 -17.95
N SER A 362 -6.41 -4.46 -18.58
CA SER A 362 -4.98 -4.62 -18.24
C SER A 362 -4.19 -3.32 -18.33
N SER A 363 -4.51 -2.44 -19.28
CA SER A 363 -3.85 -1.14 -19.45
C SER A 363 -4.07 -0.17 -18.27
N THR A 364 -5.06 -0.40 -17.44
CA THR A 364 -5.37 0.39 -16.23
C THR A 364 -5.15 -0.41 -14.93
N ASN A 365 -4.85 -1.69 -15.03
CA ASN A 365 -4.64 -2.57 -13.90
C ASN A 365 -3.14 -2.71 -13.60
N THR A 366 -2.69 -2.01 -12.58
CA THR A 366 -1.30 -2.01 -12.09
C THR A 366 -0.73 -3.42 -11.89
N TRP A 367 -1.52 -4.34 -11.35
CA TRP A 367 -1.08 -5.71 -11.07
C TRP A 367 -0.95 -6.57 -12.32
N SER A 368 -1.81 -6.38 -13.31
CA SER A 368 -1.64 -7.05 -14.61
C SER A 368 -0.37 -6.60 -15.31
N MET A 369 -0.09 -5.30 -15.32
CA MET A 369 1.14 -4.75 -15.88
C MET A 369 2.39 -5.19 -15.09
N TYR A 370 2.32 -5.19 -13.76
CA TYR A 370 3.41 -5.68 -12.92
C TYR A 370 3.70 -7.16 -13.19
N ASN A 371 2.68 -8.03 -13.24
CA ASN A 371 2.85 -9.45 -13.54
C ASN A 371 3.42 -9.67 -14.96
N ALA A 372 2.93 -8.96 -15.96
CA ALA A 372 3.48 -9.02 -17.30
C ALA A 372 4.97 -8.64 -17.34
N ARG A 373 5.34 -7.55 -16.64
CA ARG A 373 6.75 -7.13 -16.51
C ARG A 373 7.62 -8.20 -15.87
N GLU A 374 7.17 -8.83 -14.77
CA GLU A 374 7.92 -9.86 -14.08
C GLU A 374 8.22 -11.06 -15.02
N PHE A 375 7.25 -11.44 -15.84
CA PHE A 375 7.46 -12.51 -16.83
C PHE A 375 8.38 -12.07 -17.97
N LEU A 376 8.28 -10.83 -18.46
CA LEU A 376 9.20 -10.31 -19.48
C LEU A 376 10.65 -10.27 -18.97
N LEU A 377 10.87 -9.83 -17.73
CA LEU A 377 12.21 -9.84 -17.13
C LEU A 377 12.80 -11.25 -17.07
N ARG A 378 12.01 -12.22 -16.57
CA ARG A 378 12.44 -13.62 -16.50
C ARG A 378 12.62 -14.26 -17.87
N ALA A 379 11.96 -13.74 -18.91
CA ALA A 379 12.16 -14.15 -20.31
C ALA A 379 13.39 -13.49 -20.95
N GLY A 380 14.00 -12.50 -20.30
CA GLY A 380 15.14 -11.73 -20.83
C GLY A 380 14.75 -10.57 -21.75
N HIS A 381 13.46 -10.21 -21.82
CA HIS A 381 12.95 -9.07 -22.58
C HIS A 381 13.03 -7.78 -21.77
N TYR A 382 14.25 -7.38 -21.40
CA TYR A 382 14.51 -6.27 -20.46
C TYR A 382 13.96 -4.92 -20.95
N GLU A 383 14.07 -4.65 -22.24
CA GLU A 383 13.61 -3.38 -22.81
C GLU A 383 12.08 -3.25 -22.76
N GLU A 384 11.35 -4.30 -23.16
CA GLU A 384 9.90 -4.34 -23.12
C GLU A 384 9.39 -4.26 -21.67
N ALA A 385 10.01 -4.99 -20.74
CA ALA A 385 9.72 -4.94 -19.32
C ALA A 385 9.88 -3.53 -18.75
N SER A 386 10.93 -2.81 -19.18
CA SER A 386 11.23 -1.46 -18.72
C SER A 386 10.31 -0.40 -19.33
N GLN A 387 9.85 -0.61 -20.56
CA GLN A 387 8.82 0.26 -21.17
C GLN A 387 7.50 0.09 -20.44
N LEU A 388 7.13 -1.15 -20.09
CA LEU A 388 5.91 -1.43 -19.35
C LEU A 388 5.92 -0.80 -17.94
N GLN A 389 7.07 -0.75 -17.29
CA GLN A 389 7.23 -0.09 -15.98
C GLN A 389 6.72 1.35 -15.97
N LYS A 390 6.96 2.13 -17.05
CA LYS A 390 6.52 3.52 -17.14
C LYS A 390 5.00 3.69 -16.98
N CYS A 391 4.23 2.64 -17.30
CA CYS A 391 2.79 2.67 -17.23
C CYS A 391 2.24 2.54 -15.81
N PHE A 392 2.98 1.95 -14.87
CA PHE A 392 2.45 1.66 -13.54
C PHE A 392 3.31 2.17 -12.37
N ILE A 393 4.56 2.59 -12.60
CA ILE A 393 5.44 3.04 -11.52
C ILE A 393 4.89 4.26 -10.78
N GLU A 394 4.33 5.23 -11.51
CA GLU A 394 3.71 6.40 -10.91
C GLU A 394 2.51 6.03 -10.04
N GLU A 395 1.76 5.02 -10.45
CA GLU A 395 0.63 4.51 -9.69
C GLU A 395 1.07 3.81 -8.41
N LEU A 396 2.14 3.01 -8.44
CA LEU A 396 2.73 2.42 -7.23
C LEU A 396 3.19 3.50 -6.24
N LEU A 397 3.84 4.56 -6.74
CA LEU A 397 4.27 5.70 -5.93
C LEU A 397 3.07 6.47 -5.37
N ARG A 398 2.03 6.69 -6.19
CA ARG A 398 0.79 7.33 -5.78
C ARG A 398 0.07 6.54 -4.68
N LEU A 399 0.06 5.23 -4.80
CA LEU A 399 -0.52 4.32 -3.81
C LEU A 399 0.36 4.16 -2.56
N GLY A 400 1.60 4.71 -2.54
CA GLY A 400 2.52 4.60 -1.40
C GLY A 400 3.18 3.23 -1.25
N TYR A 401 3.23 2.42 -2.32
CA TYR A 401 3.93 1.12 -2.34
C TYR A 401 5.42 1.30 -2.66
N HIS A 402 6.10 2.12 -1.83
CA HIS A 402 7.49 2.53 -2.04
C HIS A 402 8.46 1.36 -2.10
N GLY A 403 8.29 0.34 -1.27
CA GLY A 403 9.14 -0.86 -1.26
C GLY A 403 9.07 -1.63 -2.58
N LEU A 404 7.85 -1.83 -3.12
CA LEU A 404 7.67 -2.49 -4.42
C LEU A 404 8.21 -1.62 -5.57
N ALA A 405 7.93 -0.32 -5.54
CA ALA A 405 8.44 0.63 -6.54
C ALA A 405 9.98 0.64 -6.56
N LYS A 406 10.62 0.66 -5.39
CA LYS A 406 12.08 0.59 -5.23
C LYS A 406 12.66 -0.68 -5.86
N LYS A 407 12.08 -1.85 -5.57
CA LYS A 407 12.51 -3.12 -6.19
C LYS A 407 12.46 -3.03 -7.72
N VAL A 408 11.31 -2.64 -8.27
CA VAL A 408 11.10 -2.51 -9.72
C VAL A 408 12.13 -1.56 -10.36
N LEU A 409 12.41 -0.43 -9.70
CA LEU A 409 13.38 0.55 -10.18
C LEU A 409 14.81 0.03 -10.13
N LEU A 410 15.22 -0.63 -9.05
CA LEU A 410 16.57 -1.21 -8.92
C LEU A 410 16.83 -2.28 -9.98
N GLU A 411 15.91 -3.22 -10.17
CA GLU A 411 16.00 -4.23 -11.23
C GLU A 411 16.12 -3.59 -12.61
N THR A 412 15.39 -2.51 -12.86
CA THR A 412 15.47 -1.79 -14.14
C THR A 412 16.81 -1.08 -14.31
N ILE A 413 17.33 -0.44 -13.26
CA ILE A 413 18.63 0.23 -13.27
C ILE A 413 19.76 -0.77 -13.59
N GLU A 414 19.68 -1.99 -13.06
CA GLU A 414 20.66 -3.04 -13.28
C GLU A 414 20.60 -3.66 -14.70
N THR A 415 19.40 -3.74 -15.26
CA THR A 415 19.16 -4.46 -16.52
C THR A 415 19.12 -3.56 -17.76
N THR A 416 19.09 -2.24 -17.60
CA THR A 416 18.97 -1.29 -18.72
C THR A 416 20.04 -0.20 -18.72
N SER A 417 20.11 0.53 -19.82
CA SER A 417 21.02 1.67 -20.02
C SER A 417 20.28 2.85 -20.68
N GLY A 418 20.94 3.99 -20.78
CA GLY A 418 20.41 5.19 -21.45
C GLY A 418 19.19 5.76 -20.71
N ASN A 419 18.24 6.33 -21.46
CA ASN A 419 17.14 7.12 -20.92
C ASN A 419 16.26 6.35 -19.90
N ILE A 420 16.05 5.05 -20.09
CA ILE A 420 15.23 4.24 -19.18
C ILE A 420 15.91 4.15 -17.80
N ARG A 421 17.22 3.91 -17.79
CA ARG A 421 18.01 3.88 -16.56
C ARG A 421 18.02 5.24 -15.87
N THR A 422 18.25 6.31 -16.63
CA THR A 422 18.26 7.68 -16.10
C THR A 422 16.93 8.05 -15.43
N VAL A 423 15.79 7.76 -16.08
CA VAL A 423 14.45 8.00 -15.51
C VAL A 423 14.23 7.15 -14.25
N SER A 424 14.68 5.89 -14.25
CA SER A 424 14.54 5.00 -13.10
C SER A 424 15.38 5.47 -11.89
N LEU A 425 16.60 5.96 -12.12
CA LEU A 425 17.43 6.61 -11.09
C LEU A 425 16.73 7.84 -10.50
N GLY A 426 16.13 8.70 -11.34
CA GLY A 426 15.37 9.87 -10.91
C GLY A 426 14.18 9.51 -10.04
N ASN A 427 13.40 8.49 -10.42
CA ASN A 427 12.27 8.00 -9.63
C ASN A 427 12.72 7.38 -8.30
N LEU A 428 13.83 6.64 -8.28
CA LEU A 428 14.41 6.09 -7.05
C LEU A 428 14.87 7.21 -6.10
N ALA A 429 15.47 8.27 -6.64
CA ALA A 429 15.85 9.45 -5.86
C ALA A 429 14.64 10.14 -5.20
N ILE A 430 13.47 10.18 -5.89
CA ILE A 430 12.22 10.70 -5.31
C ILE A 430 11.79 9.84 -4.11
N ILE A 431 11.91 8.51 -4.20
CA ILE A 431 11.58 7.61 -3.08
C ILE A 431 12.50 7.92 -1.89
N TYR A 432 13.81 7.96 -2.09
CA TYR A 432 14.75 8.25 -1.00
C TYR A 432 14.54 9.63 -0.38
N LYS A 433 14.24 10.65 -1.20
CA LYS A 433 13.87 11.97 -0.70
C LYS A 433 12.63 11.92 0.21
N ASN A 434 11.58 11.17 -0.19
CA ASN A 434 10.35 11.02 0.59
C ASN A 434 10.58 10.24 1.90
N ASP A 435 11.56 9.33 1.92
CA ASP A 435 12.00 8.57 3.09
C ASP A 435 12.99 9.35 3.97
N ASN A 436 13.23 10.65 3.68
CA ASN A 436 14.21 11.53 4.32
C ASN A 436 15.68 11.07 4.21
N ARG A 437 15.96 10.19 3.26
CA ARG A 437 17.31 9.71 2.92
C ARG A 437 17.96 10.65 1.91
N TYR A 438 18.26 11.85 2.37
CA TYR A 438 18.67 12.95 1.49
C TYR A 438 20.03 12.75 0.82
N ASP A 439 20.99 12.11 1.49
CA ASP A 439 22.33 11.87 0.94
C ASP A 439 22.26 10.90 -0.22
N GLU A 440 21.55 9.78 -0.08
CA GLU A 440 21.37 8.80 -1.14
C GLU A 440 20.55 9.36 -2.32
N ALA A 441 19.57 10.22 -2.04
CA ALA A 441 18.82 10.89 -3.08
C ALA A 441 19.70 11.85 -3.89
N LEU A 442 20.60 12.60 -3.24
CA LEU A 442 21.57 13.47 -3.89
C LEU A 442 22.55 12.69 -4.77
N ASP A 443 23.09 11.57 -4.26
CA ASP A 443 24.01 10.73 -5.02
C ASP A 443 23.38 10.21 -6.32
N LEU A 444 22.10 9.81 -6.26
CA LEU A 444 21.37 9.38 -7.44
C LEU A 444 21.10 10.53 -8.42
N TYR A 445 20.67 11.69 -7.92
CA TYR A 445 20.44 12.85 -8.78
C TYR A 445 21.75 13.38 -9.42
N GLU A 446 22.89 13.26 -8.76
CA GLU A 446 24.16 13.63 -9.34
C GLU A 446 24.56 12.68 -10.48
N GLN A 447 24.27 11.36 -10.36
CA GLN A 447 24.41 10.40 -11.45
C GLN A 447 23.48 10.76 -12.62
N VAL A 448 22.19 11.06 -12.35
CA VAL A 448 21.24 11.48 -13.37
C VAL A 448 21.70 12.76 -14.07
N LYS A 449 22.16 13.75 -13.33
CA LYS A 449 22.69 15.00 -13.84
C LYS A 449 23.86 14.78 -14.81
N GLN A 450 24.78 13.87 -14.44
CA GLN A 450 25.92 13.51 -15.30
C GLN A 450 25.48 12.81 -16.57
N GLU A 451 24.55 11.86 -16.49
CA GLU A 451 23.99 11.15 -17.67
C GLU A 451 23.26 12.13 -18.62
N LEU A 452 22.48 13.07 -18.07
CA LEU A 452 21.76 14.07 -18.85
C LEU A 452 22.70 15.09 -19.52
N LYS A 453 23.79 15.48 -18.84
CA LYS A 453 24.85 16.30 -19.46
C LYS A 453 25.51 15.58 -20.65
N ASN A 454 25.78 14.29 -20.49
CA ASN A 454 26.41 13.48 -21.54
C ASN A 454 25.46 13.25 -22.74
N SER A 455 24.16 13.09 -22.50
CA SER A 455 23.16 12.93 -23.57
C SER A 455 22.72 14.23 -24.22
N GLY A 456 23.02 15.38 -23.61
CA GLY A 456 22.56 16.70 -24.07
C GLY A 456 21.10 17.00 -23.78
N ASP A 457 20.44 16.23 -22.90
CA ASP A 457 19.03 16.45 -22.51
C ASP A 457 18.92 17.57 -21.49
N GLN A 458 18.98 18.81 -21.97
CA GLN A 458 18.98 20.01 -21.15
C GLN A 458 17.64 20.23 -20.42
N ALA A 459 16.51 19.82 -21.00
CA ALA A 459 15.20 20.00 -20.38
C ALA A 459 15.05 19.14 -19.11
N ASN A 460 15.45 17.87 -19.17
CA ASN A 460 15.47 17.01 -17.99
C ASN A 460 16.56 17.42 -16.99
N LEU A 461 17.68 18.00 -17.47
CA LEU A 461 18.71 18.55 -16.60
C LEU A 461 18.15 19.70 -15.74
N ALA A 462 17.38 20.62 -16.32
CA ALA A 462 16.73 21.68 -15.55
C ALA A 462 15.79 21.13 -14.46
N ARG A 463 15.03 20.07 -14.77
CA ARG A 463 14.17 19.37 -13.78
C ARG A 463 14.97 18.76 -12.64
N VAL A 464 16.09 18.12 -12.94
CA VAL A 464 16.97 17.49 -11.93
C VAL A 464 17.60 18.54 -11.03
N LEU A 465 18.08 19.66 -11.59
CA LEU A 465 18.60 20.79 -10.79
C LEU A 465 17.53 21.32 -9.81
N HIS A 466 16.28 21.44 -10.27
CA HIS A 466 15.17 21.80 -9.40
C HIS A 466 14.99 20.77 -8.25
N GLN A 467 15.08 19.46 -8.51
CA GLN A 467 14.93 18.44 -7.46
C GLN A 467 16.12 18.44 -6.48
N ILE A 468 17.35 18.67 -6.95
CA ILE A 468 18.53 18.84 -6.10
C ILE A 468 18.33 20.05 -5.18
N GLY A 469 17.87 21.18 -5.73
CA GLY A 469 17.50 22.36 -4.95
C GLY A 469 16.46 22.06 -3.88
N ASN A 470 15.42 21.26 -4.20
CA ASN A 470 14.43 20.84 -3.21
C ASN A 470 15.04 20.04 -2.05
N ILE A 471 16.03 19.18 -2.31
CA ILE A 471 16.67 18.39 -1.26
C ILE A 471 17.53 19.29 -0.36
N HIS A 472 18.33 20.21 -0.94
CA HIS A 472 19.10 21.19 -0.17
C HIS A 472 18.18 22.08 0.69
N TYR A 473 17.04 22.48 0.15
CA TYR A 473 16.02 23.21 0.91
C TYR A 473 15.50 22.43 2.12
N LEU A 474 15.20 21.13 1.94
CA LEU A 474 14.76 20.24 3.03
C LEU A 474 15.86 19.99 4.08
N ARG A 475 17.12 20.12 3.69
CA ARG A 475 18.29 20.07 4.61
C ARG A 475 18.60 21.42 5.27
N GLU A 476 17.79 22.44 5.01
CA GLU A 476 18.02 23.81 5.46
C GLU A 476 19.32 24.46 4.92
N ASP A 477 19.89 23.88 3.86
CA ASP A 477 21.03 24.44 3.13
C ASP A 477 20.51 25.41 2.05
N LEU A 478 20.10 26.58 2.53
CA LEU A 478 19.41 27.56 1.68
C LEU A 478 20.29 28.14 0.58
N ASP A 479 21.60 28.28 0.81
CA ASP A 479 22.52 28.82 -0.20
C ASP A 479 22.73 27.84 -1.36
N ALA A 480 22.93 26.56 -1.07
CA ALA A 480 23.02 25.52 -2.09
C ALA A 480 21.68 25.36 -2.84
N ALA A 481 20.56 25.42 -2.13
CA ALA A 481 19.23 25.37 -2.72
C ALA A 481 19.04 26.53 -3.73
N ALA A 482 19.39 27.76 -3.34
CA ALA A 482 19.31 28.93 -4.21
C ALA A 482 20.17 28.77 -5.47
N ALA A 483 21.41 28.31 -5.33
CA ALA A 483 22.31 28.12 -6.48
C ALA A 483 21.74 27.10 -7.49
N HIS A 484 21.22 25.97 -7.03
CA HIS A 484 20.63 24.96 -7.94
C HIS A 484 19.31 25.40 -8.57
N TYR A 485 18.46 26.15 -7.85
CA TYR A 485 17.27 26.73 -8.44
C TYR A 485 17.59 27.81 -9.47
N GLU A 486 18.61 28.62 -9.23
CA GLU A 486 19.06 29.64 -10.19
C GLU A 486 19.57 28.98 -11.49
N GLU A 487 20.51 28.00 -11.36
CA GLU A 487 21.03 27.25 -12.51
C GLU A 487 19.90 26.57 -13.29
N GLY A 488 19.00 25.84 -12.62
CA GLY A 488 17.89 25.14 -13.25
C GLY A 488 16.85 26.09 -13.88
N GLY A 489 16.59 27.22 -13.23
CA GLY A 489 15.67 28.25 -13.73
C GLY A 489 16.20 28.96 -14.96
N GLU A 490 17.47 29.34 -15.00
CA GLU A 490 18.09 29.97 -16.18
C GLU A 490 18.10 28.99 -17.36
N LEU A 491 18.46 27.74 -17.15
CA LEU A 491 18.44 26.70 -18.18
C LEU A 491 17.02 26.51 -18.75
N ALA A 492 16.00 26.42 -17.88
CA ALA A 492 14.61 26.29 -18.31
C ALA A 492 14.13 27.52 -19.12
N ARG A 493 14.59 28.72 -18.76
CA ARG A 493 14.28 29.94 -19.45
C ARG A 493 14.87 29.94 -20.86
N GLU A 494 16.15 29.57 -21.01
CA GLU A 494 16.83 29.49 -22.30
C GLU A 494 16.17 28.51 -23.28
N LEU A 495 15.63 27.40 -22.73
CA LEU A 495 14.94 26.35 -23.50
C LEU A 495 13.47 26.70 -23.80
N GLY A 496 12.92 27.75 -23.20
CA GLY A 496 11.49 28.04 -23.29
C GLY A 496 10.58 27.07 -22.52
N GLU A 497 11.14 26.29 -21.57
CA GLU A 497 10.41 25.32 -20.70
C GLU A 497 9.69 26.08 -19.56
N GLU A 498 8.57 26.72 -19.91
CA GLU A 498 7.86 27.68 -19.06
C GLU A 498 7.41 27.05 -17.73
N ALA A 499 6.90 25.81 -17.76
CA ALA A 499 6.42 25.13 -16.55
C ALA A 499 7.56 24.84 -15.56
N ILE A 500 8.73 24.43 -16.06
CA ILE A 500 9.91 24.16 -15.23
C ILE A 500 10.47 25.46 -14.69
N TRP A 501 10.58 26.47 -15.54
CA TRP A 501 11.04 27.80 -15.14
C TRP A 501 10.17 28.36 -14.01
N LEU A 502 8.85 28.31 -14.18
CA LEU A 502 7.91 28.85 -13.21
C LEU A 502 8.03 28.14 -11.85
N ALA A 503 8.01 26.80 -11.85
CA ALA A 503 8.16 25.99 -10.64
C ALA A 503 9.48 26.31 -9.91
N THR A 504 10.59 26.40 -10.67
CA THR A 504 11.93 26.64 -10.12
C THR A 504 12.07 28.07 -9.61
N ARG A 505 11.55 29.06 -10.36
CA ARG A 505 11.64 30.48 -9.99
C ARG A 505 10.83 30.79 -8.73
N VAL A 506 9.68 30.14 -8.54
CA VAL A 506 8.89 30.25 -7.29
C VAL A 506 9.71 29.76 -6.09
N GLN A 507 10.34 28.59 -6.19
CA GLN A 507 11.15 28.06 -5.07
C GLN A 507 12.39 28.93 -4.82
N PHE A 508 13.05 29.40 -5.88
CA PHE A 508 14.15 30.33 -5.77
C PHE A 508 13.76 31.60 -5.00
N ALA A 509 12.65 32.22 -5.36
CA ALA A 509 12.15 33.40 -4.68
C ALA A 509 11.81 33.15 -3.20
N ASN A 510 11.20 31.98 -2.90
CA ASN A 510 10.91 31.59 -1.52
C ASN A 510 12.18 31.42 -0.69
N VAL A 511 13.22 30.78 -1.25
CA VAL A 511 14.52 30.62 -0.60
C VAL A 511 15.18 31.98 -0.35
N LEU A 512 15.20 32.86 -1.35
CA LEU A 512 15.73 34.21 -1.18
C LEU A 512 15.02 34.99 -0.06
N TYR A 513 13.71 34.83 0.04
CA TYR A 513 12.93 35.42 1.13
C TYR A 513 13.38 34.89 2.51
N GLN A 514 13.56 33.56 2.62
CA GLN A 514 14.03 32.95 3.88
C GLN A 514 15.46 33.33 4.22
N CYS A 515 16.34 33.51 3.25
CA CYS A 515 17.70 34.03 3.44
C CYS A 515 17.75 35.54 3.81
N GLY A 516 16.60 36.24 3.87
CA GLY A 516 16.55 37.67 4.13
C GLY A 516 16.97 38.54 2.92
N ARG A 517 17.14 37.96 1.72
CA ARG A 517 17.48 38.65 0.46
C ARG A 517 16.20 39.24 -0.17
N GLU A 518 15.51 40.11 0.57
CA GLU A 518 14.16 40.59 0.27
C GLU A 518 14.04 41.31 -1.07
N ASN A 519 15.05 42.10 -1.46
CA ASN A 519 15.03 42.81 -2.72
C ASN A 519 15.10 41.88 -3.94
N GLU A 520 15.87 40.80 -3.83
CA GLU A 520 16.00 39.80 -4.88
C GLU A 520 14.77 38.91 -4.95
N ALA A 521 14.22 38.53 -3.78
CA ALA A 521 12.94 37.83 -3.70
C ALA A 521 11.81 38.66 -4.35
N MET A 522 11.72 39.94 -4.02
CA MET A 522 10.75 40.86 -4.63
C MET A 522 10.88 40.91 -6.14
N LYS A 523 12.11 41.00 -6.66
CA LYS A 523 12.37 41.00 -8.11
C LYS A 523 11.88 39.71 -8.75
N SER A 524 12.21 38.57 -8.14
CA SER A 524 11.81 37.26 -8.66
C SER A 524 10.30 37.07 -8.64
N TYR A 525 9.59 37.45 -7.56
CA TYR A 525 8.13 37.40 -7.54
C TYR A 525 7.48 38.29 -8.60
N ARG A 526 8.01 39.49 -8.86
CA ARG A 526 7.50 40.36 -9.92
C ARG A 526 7.70 39.77 -11.31
N GLU A 527 8.86 39.18 -11.59
CA GLU A 527 9.09 38.45 -12.86
C GLU A 527 8.05 37.34 -13.08
N ILE A 528 7.70 36.58 -12.00
CA ILE A 528 6.65 35.56 -12.08
C ILE A 528 5.29 36.20 -12.35
N VAL A 529 4.96 37.28 -11.65
CA VAL A 529 3.68 38.02 -11.84
C VAL A 529 3.56 38.53 -13.28
N GLU A 530 4.59 39.15 -13.84
CA GLU A 530 4.61 39.62 -15.22
C GLU A 530 4.35 38.49 -16.23
N LYS A 531 4.96 37.31 -15.96
CA LYS A 531 4.81 36.16 -16.84
C LYS A 531 3.41 35.53 -16.76
N LEU A 532 2.78 35.57 -15.58
CA LEU A 532 1.44 35.04 -15.35
C LEU A 532 0.32 36.02 -15.74
N GLN A 533 0.63 37.29 -15.95
CA GLN A 533 -0.34 38.27 -16.45
C GLN A 533 -0.78 37.92 -17.89
N GLY A 534 -2.03 37.44 -18.01
CA GLY A 534 -2.61 36.99 -19.27
C GLY A 534 -2.61 35.49 -19.50
N SER A 535 -2.18 34.67 -18.50
CA SER A 535 -2.38 33.25 -18.57
C SER A 535 -3.83 32.91 -18.20
N ASP A 536 -4.57 32.34 -19.15
CA ASP A 536 -5.94 31.87 -18.94
C ASP A 536 -5.91 30.46 -18.25
N GLY A 537 -6.44 30.36 -17.04
CA GLY A 537 -6.62 29.07 -16.33
C GLY A 537 -6.59 29.19 -14.81
N GLU A 538 -7.38 28.36 -14.13
CA GLU A 538 -7.51 28.38 -12.67
C GLU A 538 -6.17 28.26 -11.93
N LYS A 539 -5.29 27.34 -12.39
CA LYS A 539 -3.96 27.13 -11.77
C LYS A 539 -3.05 28.32 -11.89
N GLY A 540 -3.04 29.00 -13.06
CA GLY A 540 -2.27 30.20 -13.30
C GLY A 540 -2.77 31.36 -12.43
N THR A 541 -4.08 31.52 -12.33
CA THR A 541 -4.74 32.55 -11.51
C THR A 541 -4.46 32.33 -10.01
N SER A 542 -4.56 31.10 -9.50
CA SER A 542 -4.22 30.79 -8.10
C SER A 542 -2.75 31.05 -7.80
N LEU A 543 -1.84 30.70 -8.70
CA LEU A 543 -0.41 30.98 -8.52
C LEU A 543 -0.11 32.48 -8.56
N LEU A 544 -0.74 33.23 -9.47
CA LEU A 544 -0.63 34.69 -9.54
C LEU A 544 -1.09 35.34 -8.21
N ALA A 545 -2.20 34.88 -7.66
CA ALA A 545 -2.70 35.33 -6.36
C ALA A 545 -1.69 35.01 -5.23
N ALA A 546 -1.10 33.81 -5.23
CA ALA A 546 -0.08 33.43 -4.25
C ALA A 546 1.16 34.34 -4.34
N MET A 547 1.63 34.68 -5.53
CA MET A 547 2.78 35.59 -5.70
C MET A 547 2.46 37.00 -5.22
N LYS A 548 1.25 37.50 -5.49
CA LYS A 548 0.80 38.79 -4.96
C LYS A 548 0.74 38.80 -3.44
N VAL A 549 0.35 37.69 -2.80
CA VAL A 549 0.41 37.54 -1.34
C VAL A 549 1.84 37.65 -0.84
N GLN A 550 2.80 36.98 -1.47
CA GLN A 550 4.22 37.06 -1.08
C GLN A 550 4.78 38.48 -1.24
N ILE A 551 4.44 39.18 -2.31
CA ILE A 551 4.81 40.59 -2.53
C ILE A 551 4.18 41.46 -1.44
N GLY A 552 2.91 41.25 -1.09
CA GLY A 552 2.22 41.93 -0.03
C GLY A 552 2.89 41.73 1.34
N GLN A 553 3.31 40.51 1.66
CA GLN A 553 4.06 40.19 2.90
C GLN A 553 5.45 40.91 2.93
N LEU A 554 6.16 40.99 1.82
CA LEU A 554 7.41 41.77 1.73
C LEU A 554 7.16 43.27 1.93
N HIS A 555 6.08 43.81 1.40
CA HIS A 555 5.67 45.19 1.65
C HIS A 555 5.28 45.41 3.12
N GLN A 556 4.56 44.47 3.73
CA GLN A 556 4.21 44.49 5.17
C GLN A 556 5.47 44.51 6.05
N LYS A 557 6.43 43.63 5.77
CA LYS A 557 7.70 43.54 6.50
C LYS A 557 8.56 44.82 6.40
N ALA A 558 8.36 45.55 5.30
CA ALA A 558 9.00 46.86 5.07
C ALA A 558 8.14 48.04 5.57
N ASP A 559 7.11 47.79 6.39
CA ASP A 559 6.16 48.78 6.91
C ASP A 559 5.39 49.57 5.84
N ARG A 560 5.33 49.05 4.61
CA ARG A 560 4.60 49.64 3.49
C ARG A 560 3.17 49.08 3.40
N PHE A 561 2.36 49.45 4.40
CA PHE A 561 1.03 48.82 4.59
C PHE A 561 0.02 49.12 3.47
N LEU A 562 0.12 50.27 2.79
CA LEU A 562 -0.80 50.60 1.68
C LEU A 562 -0.52 49.76 0.44
N GLU A 563 0.76 49.56 0.13
CA GLU A 563 1.18 48.69 -0.96
C GLU A 563 0.83 47.25 -0.65
N ALA A 564 1.05 46.79 0.58
CA ALA A 564 0.66 45.47 1.01
C ALA A 564 -0.84 45.22 0.85
N GLU A 565 -1.68 46.17 1.30
CA GLU A 565 -3.14 46.08 1.16
C GLU A 565 -3.58 45.97 -0.30
N THR A 566 -2.92 46.78 -1.21
CA THR A 566 -3.22 46.75 -2.64
C THR A 566 -2.96 45.35 -3.23
N GLU A 567 -1.82 44.77 -2.93
CA GLU A 567 -1.47 43.44 -3.45
C GLU A 567 -2.38 42.33 -2.86
N PHE A 568 -2.77 42.41 -1.59
CA PHE A 568 -3.70 41.47 -1.00
C PHE A 568 -5.13 41.61 -1.55
N MET A 569 -5.59 42.84 -1.83
CA MET A 569 -6.89 43.08 -2.46
C MET A 569 -6.94 42.52 -3.88
N ASP A 570 -5.87 42.67 -4.63
CA ASP A 570 -5.78 42.12 -5.99
C ASP A 570 -5.72 40.57 -5.93
N ALA A 571 -4.97 40.00 -4.99
CA ALA A 571 -4.97 38.55 -4.75
C ALA A 571 -6.37 38.02 -4.40
N GLU A 572 -7.12 38.75 -3.56
CA GLU A 572 -8.49 38.39 -3.20
C GLU A 572 -9.41 38.34 -4.42
N LYS A 573 -9.37 39.35 -5.28
CA LYS A 573 -10.16 39.35 -6.54
C LYS A 573 -9.89 38.12 -7.39
N LEU A 574 -8.61 37.74 -7.50
CA LEU A 574 -8.19 36.58 -8.29
C LEU A 574 -8.70 35.26 -7.71
N VAL A 575 -8.53 35.03 -6.40
CA VAL A 575 -8.96 33.76 -5.76
C VAL A 575 -10.49 33.63 -5.71
N ARG A 576 -11.22 34.74 -5.60
CA ARG A 576 -12.69 34.74 -5.70
C ARG A 576 -13.17 34.39 -7.10
N ALA A 577 -12.46 34.84 -8.15
CA ALA A 577 -12.81 34.54 -9.54
C ALA A 577 -12.71 33.04 -9.88
N VAL A 578 -11.86 32.31 -9.19
CA VAL A 578 -11.66 30.84 -9.41
C VAL A 578 -12.25 29.97 -8.29
N ASP A 579 -13.00 30.55 -7.35
CA ASP A 579 -13.57 29.89 -6.14
C ASP A 579 -12.54 29.09 -5.32
N ASP A 580 -11.28 29.55 -5.29
CA ASP A 580 -10.22 28.91 -4.48
C ASP A 580 -10.36 29.31 -3.01
N LYS A 581 -11.17 28.58 -2.29
CA LYS A 581 -11.48 28.83 -0.86
C LYS A 581 -10.25 28.74 0.05
N ARG A 582 -9.28 27.87 -0.26
CA ARG A 582 -8.05 27.73 0.55
C ARG A 582 -7.17 28.96 0.41
N SER A 583 -6.95 29.44 -0.80
CA SER A 583 -6.18 30.66 -1.04
C SER A 583 -6.92 31.89 -0.54
N LEU A 584 -8.27 31.92 -0.66
CA LEU A 584 -9.09 33.02 -0.13
C LEU A 584 -8.90 33.16 1.39
N LEU A 585 -8.90 32.06 2.12
CA LEU A 585 -8.66 32.05 3.56
C LEU A 585 -7.33 32.71 3.94
N LYS A 586 -6.23 32.35 3.24
CA LYS A 586 -4.89 32.94 3.44
C LYS A 586 -4.89 34.45 3.17
N VAL A 587 -5.53 34.87 2.08
CA VAL A 587 -5.60 36.28 1.71
C VAL A 587 -6.41 37.10 2.71
N LEU A 588 -7.58 36.60 3.14
CA LEU A 588 -8.41 37.29 4.15
C LEU A 588 -7.65 37.48 5.47
N ARG A 589 -6.91 36.47 5.90
CA ARG A 589 -6.06 36.56 7.10
C ARG A 589 -4.94 37.57 6.94
N ALA A 590 -4.24 37.59 5.80
CA ALA A 590 -3.20 38.56 5.51
C ALA A 590 -3.75 40.00 5.53
N ARG A 591 -4.91 40.25 4.92
CA ARG A 591 -5.59 41.54 4.97
C ARG A 591 -5.99 41.93 6.39
N ALA A 592 -6.53 40.98 7.16
CA ALA A 592 -6.90 41.23 8.55
C ALA A 592 -5.70 41.62 9.42
N MET A 593 -4.53 41.01 9.15
CA MET A 593 -3.26 41.41 9.80
C MET A 593 -2.86 42.85 9.46
N ILE A 594 -2.98 43.26 8.18
CA ILE A 594 -2.73 44.66 7.79
C ILE A 594 -3.73 45.62 8.47
N ALA A 595 -4.99 45.26 8.51
CA ALA A 595 -6.01 46.05 9.22
C ALA A 595 -5.65 46.21 10.73
N ARG A 596 -5.11 45.16 11.35
CA ARG A 596 -4.62 45.20 12.74
C ARG A 596 -3.44 46.19 12.89
N GLU A 597 -2.43 46.12 12.02
CA GLU A 597 -1.29 47.04 12.07
C GLU A 597 -1.72 48.51 11.89
N ARG A 598 -2.72 48.73 11.06
CA ARG A 598 -3.34 50.04 10.83
C ARG A 598 -4.31 50.46 11.95
N ARG A 599 -4.53 49.62 12.96
CA ARG A 599 -5.49 49.77 14.04
C ARG A 599 -6.98 49.87 13.57
N ALA A 600 -7.27 49.37 12.38
CA ALA A 600 -8.59 49.26 11.79
C ALA A 600 -9.27 47.96 12.30
N TYR A 601 -9.47 47.86 13.60
CA TYR A 601 -9.86 46.61 14.29
C TYR A 601 -11.20 46.06 13.83
N GLU A 602 -12.19 46.92 13.52
CA GLU A 602 -13.52 46.48 13.02
C GLU A 602 -13.40 45.81 11.64
N GLU A 603 -12.57 46.38 10.76
CA GLU A 603 -12.25 45.80 9.47
C GLU A 603 -11.56 44.45 9.63
N GLY A 604 -10.54 44.38 10.51
CA GLY A 604 -9.83 43.13 10.80
C GLY A 604 -10.75 42.03 11.32
N LEU A 605 -11.66 42.33 12.25
CA LEU A 605 -12.65 41.40 12.77
C LEU A 605 -13.64 40.95 11.67
N SER A 606 -14.08 41.85 10.79
CA SER A 606 -14.94 41.48 9.66
C SER A 606 -14.27 40.49 8.72
N LEU A 607 -13.00 40.72 8.40
CA LEU A 607 -12.20 39.83 7.55
C LEU A 607 -11.97 38.46 8.21
N TYR A 608 -11.64 38.41 9.51
CA TYR A 608 -11.52 37.14 10.23
C TYR A 608 -12.84 36.39 10.34
N ASN A 609 -13.99 37.07 10.51
CA ASN A 609 -15.30 36.42 10.50
C ASN A 609 -15.63 35.82 9.11
N GLU A 610 -15.19 36.41 8.03
CA GLU A 610 -15.33 35.84 6.70
C GLU A 610 -14.38 34.65 6.51
N ALA A 611 -13.14 34.75 7.01
CA ALA A 611 -12.19 33.64 7.05
C ALA A 611 -12.72 32.46 7.87
N GLU A 612 -13.34 32.70 9.04
CA GLU A 612 -14.01 31.69 9.87
C GLU A 612 -15.08 30.93 9.08
N LYS A 613 -15.97 31.65 8.37
CA LYS A 613 -17.00 31.03 7.52
C LYS A 613 -16.39 30.17 6.41
N THR A 614 -15.31 30.65 5.82
CA THR A 614 -14.62 29.93 4.75
C THR A 614 -13.94 28.66 5.28
N ALA A 615 -13.31 28.73 6.45
CA ALA A 615 -12.70 27.60 7.14
C ALA A 615 -13.74 26.56 7.54
N ALA A 616 -14.91 27.02 8.05
CA ALA A 616 -16.04 26.15 8.39
C ALA A 616 -16.57 25.40 7.15
N ALA A 617 -16.68 26.09 6.02
CA ALA A 617 -17.10 25.47 4.75
C ALA A 617 -16.10 24.43 4.21
N LEU A 618 -14.83 24.54 4.58
CA LEU A 618 -13.76 23.56 4.26
C LEU A 618 -13.69 22.42 5.28
N GLY A 619 -14.34 22.54 6.45
CA GLY A 619 -14.19 21.59 7.55
C GLY A 619 -12.82 21.62 8.21
N ASP A 620 -12.05 22.70 8.04
CA ASP A 620 -10.67 22.81 8.55
C ASP A 620 -10.68 23.35 9.97
N VAL A 621 -10.60 22.43 10.93
CA VAL A 621 -10.65 22.71 12.37
C VAL A 621 -9.44 23.53 12.85
N LEU A 622 -8.26 23.28 12.26
CA LEU A 622 -7.04 24.04 12.61
C LEU A 622 -7.17 25.50 12.20
N GLU A 623 -7.67 25.76 11.01
CA GLU A 623 -7.90 27.11 10.49
C GLU A 623 -9.02 27.83 11.26
N LEU A 624 -10.08 27.12 11.66
CA LEU A 624 -11.11 27.68 12.54
C LEU A 624 -10.52 28.12 13.88
N SER A 625 -9.72 27.26 14.50
CA SER A 625 -9.04 27.58 15.77
C SER A 625 -8.10 28.77 15.60
N THR A 626 -7.33 28.82 14.51
CA THR A 626 -6.42 29.93 14.19
C THR A 626 -7.18 31.25 13.99
N CYS A 627 -8.29 31.26 13.27
CA CYS A 627 -9.13 32.45 13.11
C CYS A 627 -9.62 32.98 14.47
N HIS A 628 -10.13 32.10 15.32
CA HIS A 628 -10.59 32.50 16.66
C HIS A 628 -9.46 33.01 17.54
N LEU A 629 -8.25 32.41 17.48
CA LEU A 629 -7.07 32.90 18.21
C LEU A 629 -6.72 34.31 17.77
N LEU A 630 -6.67 34.59 16.46
CA LEU A 630 -6.33 35.89 15.90
C LEU A 630 -7.41 36.96 16.18
N MET A 631 -8.69 36.56 16.16
CA MET A 631 -9.79 37.45 16.63
C MET A 631 -9.63 37.79 18.12
N GLY A 632 -9.24 36.82 18.94
CA GLY A 632 -8.96 37.02 20.36
C GLY A 632 -7.82 38.02 20.58
N ASP A 633 -6.74 37.94 19.79
CA ASP A 633 -5.65 38.91 19.84
C ASP A 633 -6.12 40.32 19.47
N LEU A 634 -6.96 40.49 18.45
CA LEU A 634 -7.55 41.78 18.08
C LEU A 634 -8.44 42.35 19.21
N GLU A 635 -9.33 41.56 19.79
CA GLU A 635 -10.20 42.00 20.88
C GLU A 635 -9.39 42.36 22.14
N ARG A 636 -8.27 41.66 22.39
CA ARG A 636 -7.35 41.96 23.47
C ARG A 636 -6.69 43.33 23.25
N GLU A 637 -6.23 43.64 22.05
CA GLU A 637 -5.65 44.94 21.69
C GLU A 637 -6.68 46.10 21.81
N ARG A 638 -7.95 45.81 21.54
CA ARG A 638 -9.08 46.75 21.80
C ARG A 638 -9.43 46.89 23.27
N VAL A 639 -8.76 46.17 24.17
CA VAL A 639 -9.04 46.10 25.59
C VAL A 639 -10.43 45.48 25.89
N GLN A 640 -10.98 44.73 24.97
CA GLN A 640 -12.25 43.98 25.13
C GLN A 640 -11.95 42.59 25.70
N LEU A 641 -11.49 42.57 26.98
CA LEU A 641 -10.95 41.34 27.58
C LEU A 641 -11.94 40.19 27.67
N GLY A 642 -13.24 40.46 27.86
CA GLY A 642 -14.27 39.45 27.89
C GLY A 642 -14.53 38.81 26.52
N ALA A 643 -14.51 39.60 25.44
CA ALA A 643 -14.61 39.12 24.07
C ALA A 643 -13.39 38.32 23.67
N ALA A 644 -12.20 38.79 24.00
CA ALA A 644 -10.93 38.10 23.77
C ALA A 644 -10.90 36.71 24.43
N LEU A 645 -11.29 36.62 25.71
CA LEU A 645 -11.35 35.36 26.44
C LEU A 645 -12.31 34.37 25.75
N LYS A 646 -13.50 34.85 25.32
CA LYS A 646 -14.47 34.01 24.60
C LYS A 646 -13.90 33.45 23.32
N LYS A 647 -13.15 34.24 22.54
CA LYS A 647 -12.52 33.78 21.31
C LYS A 647 -11.40 32.76 21.57
N TYR A 648 -10.56 32.96 22.59
CA TYR A 648 -9.49 31.99 22.93
C TYR A 648 -10.08 30.68 23.46
N THR A 649 -11.15 30.69 24.27
CA THR A 649 -11.78 29.45 24.72
C THR A 649 -12.45 28.70 23.58
N SER A 650 -13.10 29.42 22.64
CA SER A 650 -13.64 28.81 21.41
C SER A 650 -12.53 28.19 20.52
N ALA A 651 -11.38 28.86 20.40
CA ALA A 651 -10.23 28.33 19.67
C ALA A 651 -9.73 27.00 20.26
N LEU A 652 -9.67 26.91 21.59
CA LEU A 652 -9.28 25.67 22.28
C LEU A 652 -10.32 24.57 22.08
N SER A 653 -11.60 24.86 22.21
CA SER A 653 -12.67 23.85 22.05
C SER A 653 -12.69 23.21 20.65
N PHE A 654 -12.36 23.95 19.59
CA PHE A 654 -12.22 23.37 18.25
C PHE A 654 -11.09 22.34 18.18
N LEU A 655 -9.94 22.60 18.82
CA LEU A 655 -8.82 21.64 18.83
C LEU A 655 -9.11 20.40 19.68
N GLU A 656 -9.85 20.57 20.79
CA GLU A 656 -10.21 19.45 21.67
C GLU A 656 -11.26 18.51 21.03
N SER A 657 -12.14 19.05 20.19
CA SER A 657 -13.13 18.26 19.47
C SER A 657 -12.56 17.45 18.29
N SER A 658 -11.32 17.67 17.91
CA SER A 658 -10.65 17.00 16.81
C SER A 658 -9.74 15.86 17.27
N ALA A 659 -9.48 14.88 16.35
CA ALA A 659 -8.56 13.77 16.62
C ALA A 659 -7.15 14.29 16.98
N PRO A 660 -6.30 13.49 17.67
CA PRO A 660 -4.96 13.90 18.16
C PRO A 660 -4.01 14.50 17.12
N THR A 661 -4.28 14.28 15.82
CA THR A 661 -3.52 14.82 14.69
C THR A 661 -3.68 16.32 14.47
N ALA A 662 -4.72 16.95 15.02
CA ALA A 662 -5.01 18.39 14.85
C ALA A 662 -4.16 19.31 15.76
N ARG A 663 -3.23 18.78 16.54
CA ARG A 663 -2.27 19.57 17.33
C ARG A 663 -1.08 20.11 16.53
N LEU A 664 -1.22 20.15 15.20
CA LEU A 664 -0.18 20.56 14.28
C LEU A 664 0.07 22.07 14.30
N GLN A 665 1.24 22.49 13.83
CA GLN A 665 1.62 23.89 13.67
C GLN A 665 0.79 24.54 12.55
N SER A 666 0.27 25.75 12.81
CA SER A 666 -0.24 26.64 11.76
C SER A 666 0.91 27.41 11.12
N GLU A 667 0.75 27.80 9.85
CA GLU A 667 1.72 28.64 9.11
C GLU A 667 2.02 29.98 9.85
N ASP A 668 1.11 30.46 10.71
CA ASP A 668 1.23 31.74 11.40
C ASP A 668 2.01 31.67 12.74
N PHE A 669 2.29 30.46 13.24
CA PHE A 669 2.91 30.30 14.55
C PHE A 669 4.09 29.32 14.50
N SER A 670 5.20 29.73 15.11
CA SER A 670 6.39 28.88 15.30
C SER A 670 6.18 27.75 16.34
N ARG A 671 5.03 27.72 17.00
CA ARG A 671 4.64 26.76 18.03
C ARG A 671 3.28 26.15 17.70
N PRO A 672 2.95 24.95 18.21
CA PRO A 672 1.63 24.39 18.08
C PRO A 672 0.54 25.37 18.53
N VAL A 673 -0.53 25.52 17.75
CA VAL A 673 -1.62 26.48 18.03
C VAL A 673 -2.17 26.33 19.45
N ALA A 674 -2.34 25.11 19.94
CA ALA A 674 -2.73 24.84 21.33
C ALA A 674 -1.82 25.50 22.37
N SER A 675 -0.51 25.42 22.18
CA SER A 675 0.48 26.05 23.08
C SER A 675 0.41 27.57 23.07
N VAL A 676 0.06 28.16 21.92
CA VAL A 676 -0.14 29.61 21.81
C VAL A 676 -1.40 30.04 22.53
N ILE A 677 -2.50 29.30 22.37
CA ILE A 677 -3.77 29.55 23.05
C ILE A 677 -3.57 29.47 24.58
N ASP A 678 -2.91 28.42 25.07
CA ASP A 678 -2.61 28.28 26.51
C ASP A 678 -1.83 29.47 27.06
N SER A 679 -0.85 29.97 26.30
CA SER A 679 -0.09 31.18 26.66
C SER A 679 -1.01 32.40 26.72
N ARG A 680 -1.88 32.59 25.76
CA ARG A 680 -2.86 33.69 25.73
C ARG A 680 -3.87 33.63 26.89
N LEU A 681 -4.34 32.44 27.21
CA LEU A 681 -5.26 32.27 28.37
C LEU A 681 -4.59 32.61 29.69
N LYS A 682 -3.30 32.25 29.89
CA LYS A 682 -2.52 32.65 31.06
C LYS A 682 -2.30 34.18 31.12
N GLU A 683 -1.99 34.81 29.99
CA GLU A 683 -1.93 36.26 29.91
C GLU A 683 -3.25 36.93 30.28
N MET A 684 -4.38 36.35 29.81
CA MET A 684 -5.73 36.87 30.15
C MET A 684 -6.03 36.75 31.64
N GLU A 685 -5.67 35.65 32.31
CA GLU A 685 -5.80 35.50 33.75
C GLU A 685 -5.01 36.59 34.52
N GLN A 686 -3.81 36.90 34.08
CA GLN A 686 -2.99 37.96 34.67
C GLN A 686 -3.64 39.35 34.45
N LEU A 687 -4.10 39.65 33.26
CA LEU A 687 -4.67 40.95 32.92
C LEU A 687 -6.04 41.20 33.61
N MET A 688 -6.89 40.18 33.72
CA MET A 688 -8.19 40.30 34.33
C MET A 688 -8.20 40.14 35.84
N GLY A 689 -7.17 39.53 36.39
CA GLY A 689 -7.12 39.03 37.76
C GLY A 689 -7.93 37.74 37.94
N ALA A 690 -7.41 36.81 38.77
CA ALA A 690 -7.94 35.45 38.88
C ALA A 690 -9.46 35.38 39.18
N ALA A 691 -9.97 36.21 40.07
CA ALA A 691 -11.41 36.21 40.43
C ALA A 691 -12.32 36.69 39.29
N SER A 692 -11.90 37.67 38.48
CA SER A 692 -12.66 38.15 37.31
C SER A 692 -12.58 37.18 36.13
N TYR A 693 -11.43 36.58 35.94
CA TYR A 693 -11.19 35.53 34.94
C TYR A 693 -12.11 34.33 35.20
N GLN A 694 -12.14 33.80 36.42
CA GLN A 694 -12.99 32.68 36.82
C GLN A 694 -14.50 32.99 36.68
N ARG A 695 -14.92 34.22 37.02
CA ARG A 695 -16.30 34.65 36.79
C ARG A 695 -16.66 34.70 35.30
N ALA A 696 -15.76 35.16 34.46
CA ALA A 696 -15.96 35.21 33.02
C ALA A 696 -16.06 33.82 32.40
N LEU A 697 -15.20 32.87 32.81
CA LEU A 697 -15.26 31.47 32.40
C LEU A 697 -16.56 30.79 32.83
N ALA A 698 -17.00 31.02 34.10
CA ALA A 698 -18.24 30.46 34.61
C ALA A 698 -19.49 31.01 33.87
N ALA A 699 -19.45 32.25 33.39
CA ALA A 699 -20.50 32.85 32.57
C ALA A 699 -20.54 32.16 31.18
N GLN A 700 -19.41 31.93 30.56
CA GLN A 700 -19.30 31.24 29.25
C GLN A 700 -19.78 29.79 29.32
N ALA A 701 -19.48 29.06 30.40
CA ALA A 701 -19.94 27.69 30.61
C ALA A 701 -21.49 27.60 30.70
N LYS A 702 -22.15 28.65 31.21
CA LYS A 702 -23.62 28.72 31.23
C LYS A 702 -24.23 28.96 29.84
N ASP A 703 -23.48 29.61 28.95
CA ASP A 703 -23.90 29.86 27.55
C ASP A 703 -23.61 28.69 26.63
N GLY A 704 -23.22 27.53 27.14
CA GLY A 704 -22.99 26.29 26.35
C GLY A 704 -21.59 26.17 25.73
N ILE A 705 -20.64 27.04 26.07
CA ILE A 705 -19.24 26.97 25.67
C ILE A 705 -18.47 26.45 26.90
N SER A 706 -18.43 25.14 27.07
CA SER A 706 -17.64 24.49 28.13
C SER A 706 -16.26 24.15 27.62
N PRO A 707 -15.17 24.65 28.23
CA PRO A 707 -13.86 23.99 28.12
C PRO A 707 -13.96 22.73 29.00
N SER A 708 -13.79 21.55 28.37
CA SER A 708 -13.68 20.26 29.05
C SER A 708 -12.35 20.13 29.79
#